data_364916546b2cdb4808259fb054dab178
#
_entry.id   364916546b2cdb4808259fb054dab178
#
_cell.length_a   1.000
_cell.length_b   1.000
_cell.length_c   1.000
_cell.angle_alpha   90.00
_cell.angle_beta   90.00
_cell.angle_gamma   90.00
#
_symmetry.space_group_name_H-M   'P 1'
#
loop_
_entity.id
_entity.type
_entity.pdbx_description
1 polymer ?
#
loop_
_entity_poly.entity_id
_entity_poly.type
_entity_poly.pdbx_seq_one_letter_code
_entity_poly.pdbx_strand_id
1 'polypeptide(L)'
;HGGFRPYGDAGQTMQLAAKLSDVSLNYQLGWPPALIGGGQLHIDDTQITVWTPETTIAGITLERAAVNMTLAPGTAPLTIQAVSRDNAVDLQQTLAQLPALAFADPIVNDLQIAGDADTELRISFDLKNLSDTLDVNVGLTLDNARIASDLLALQADQLTGQIGYQSKTGFYSTDLTATLFGQPVTVEMGPHLTTRADAVLAAAFQFEAAVADISAWQSTSVAIPAQGVAPVIVKVVVADVVTVDIQSDLEGVAVDLPLPWGKAAGSRAPVHVQWNSRASPAWRAFWFGRFSAVADFSDPGTAIASIDVTPRTRPASRPLMLPDSGVLLTGFMPSLDLAQWSSWGIVSTGPSFVETVPVSVQSLRVGQLEWRGEALGALSLEASVEGVRVDAQFSLPWLRGTFQQQPSLPRRGAVEQLDGVLNRQLSIAFLDLDGLPDRADQWVDAVPPTPAEVPPQWTPLVVKVSEIYRTHNSLGDIALVVDYDPSDGWEFRDITGNFLGIKWLPSTRIGWRIGPEGQETSLSLAAELSDIGESLALIGVAPLVETRGGNLTADWRWQGGPADFSAASIKGALDLQMSSGSFTSANAEAEGALRLLSLLNLSGLLRRANINQLFDPGVTFDQAKGRFEFAEGLLAIPAFSIEGSGGYFSFSSDIDLIAETVDGELVVTLPLVENIPWVAALAGGLPIAAGTYLMSKVFEDQVNQLSSGVYSVRGDLESPEVVFERVFDASSRANDSEG
;
A
#
# COMPACT_ATOMS: atom_id res chain seq x y z
N HIS A 1 81.58 4.96 -58.85
CA HIS A 1 80.85 5.62 -57.77
C HIS A 1 79.74 6.50 -58.39
N GLY A 2 78.59 5.96 -58.71
CA GLY A 2 77.42 6.73 -59.07
C GLY A 2 76.72 7.15 -57.78
N GLY A 3 76.51 8.41 -57.55
CA GLY A 3 75.72 8.94 -56.44
C GLY A 3 74.29 8.52 -56.62
N PHE A 4 73.76 7.80 -55.63
CA PHE A 4 72.35 7.45 -55.56
C PHE A 4 71.55 8.77 -55.37
N ARG A 5 70.97 9.31 -56.44
CA ARG A 5 70.03 10.42 -56.36
C ARG A 5 68.64 9.87 -56.66
N PRO A 6 67.76 9.67 -55.65
CA PRO A 6 66.41 9.14 -55.85
C PRO A 6 65.44 10.05 -56.63
N TYR A 7 65.84 11.22 -56.96
CA TYR A 7 65.14 12.22 -57.79
C TYR A 7 66.14 12.79 -58.81
N GLY A 8 66.45 12.03 -59.83
CA GLY A 8 67.39 12.43 -60.90
C GLY A 8 66.71 12.89 -62.17
N ASP A 9 67.50 13.32 -63.10
CA ASP A 9 67.10 13.85 -64.39
C ASP A 9 66.25 12.92 -65.22
N ALA A 10 65.33 13.47 -66.05
CA ALA A 10 64.40 12.72 -66.89
C ALA A 10 65.16 11.66 -67.71
N GLY A 11 64.92 10.39 -67.40
CA GLY A 11 65.45 9.24 -68.10
C GLY A 11 66.21 8.18 -67.27
N GLN A 12 66.39 8.41 -65.96
CA GLN A 12 66.97 7.38 -65.08
C GLN A 12 65.84 6.63 -64.36
N THR A 13 65.70 5.30 -64.53
CA THR A 13 64.85 4.43 -63.83
C THR A 13 65.58 3.61 -62.77
N MET A 14 65.07 3.47 -61.58
CA MET A 14 65.64 2.63 -60.55
C MET A 14 64.74 1.46 -60.35
N GLN A 15 65.20 0.24 -60.58
CA GLN A 15 64.46 -0.96 -60.26
C GLN A 15 65.27 -1.81 -59.29
N LEU A 16 64.63 -2.18 -58.15
CA LEU A 16 65.19 -3.08 -57.16
C LEU A 16 64.18 -4.17 -56.85
N ALA A 17 64.57 -5.44 -56.91
CA ALA A 17 63.82 -6.51 -56.38
C ALA A 17 64.65 -7.23 -55.29
N ALA A 18 64.07 -7.35 -54.10
CA ALA A 18 64.71 -8.02 -52.96
C ALA A 18 63.78 -9.06 -52.35
N LYS A 19 64.29 -10.16 -51.87
CA LYS A 19 63.59 -11.16 -51.09
C LYS A 19 63.81 -10.85 -49.62
N LEU A 20 62.70 -10.80 -48.84
CA LEU A 20 62.73 -10.60 -47.43
C LEU A 20 62.65 -11.94 -46.71
N SER A 21 63.36 -12.13 -45.61
CA SER A 21 63.25 -13.24 -44.70
C SER A 21 63.59 -12.79 -43.27
N ASP A 22 62.81 -13.21 -42.30
CA ASP A 22 62.97 -12.95 -40.86
C ASP A 22 63.19 -11.46 -40.54
N VAL A 23 62.31 -10.60 -41.07
CA VAL A 23 62.38 -9.13 -40.85
C VAL A 23 61.46 -8.72 -39.70
N SER A 24 62.01 -7.98 -38.75
CA SER A 24 61.26 -7.27 -37.73
C SER A 24 61.14 -5.82 -38.08
N LEU A 25 59.91 -5.33 -38.33
CA LEU A 25 59.62 -3.94 -38.70
C LEU A 25 58.97 -3.19 -37.57
N ASN A 26 59.68 -2.22 -37.01
CA ASN A 26 59.09 -1.25 -36.07
C ASN A 26 58.57 -0.03 -36.87
N TYR A 27 57.29 0.02 -37.11
CA TYR A 27 56.65 1.03 -37.95
C TYR A 27 56.14 2.25 -37.16
N GLN A 28 55.91 2.12 -35.83
CA GLN A 28 55.48 3.18 -34.96
C GLN A 28 55.91 2.96 -33.50
N LEU A 29 56.30 4.00 -32.80
CA LEU A 29 56.69 3.93 -31.40
C LEU A 29 55.46 3.57 -30.51
N GLY A 30 55.60 2.51 -29.69
CA GLY A 30 54.55 2.05 -28.82
C GLY A 30 53.55 1.07 -29.47
N TRP A 31 53.75 0.77 -30.76
CA TRP A 31 53.00 -0.30 -31.46
C TRP A 31 53.80 -1.59 -31.52
N PRO A 32 53.11 -2.79 -31.51
CA PRO A 32 53.79 -4.06 -31.68
C PRO A 32 54.53 -4.12 -33.02
N PRO A 33 55.75 -4.69 -33.06
CA PRO A 33 56.51 -4.82 -34.34
C PRO A 33 55.83 -5.79 -35.28
N ALA A 34 55.89 -5.55 -36.58
CA ALA A 34 55.53 -6.54 -37.61
C ALA A 34 56.67 -7.51 -37.83
N LEU A 35 56.40 -8.83 -37.61
CA LEU A 35 57.35 -9.89 -37.85
C LEU A 35 57.04 -10.55 -39.20
N ILE A 36 57.93 -10.35 -40.19
CA ILE A 36 57.75 -10.82 -41.57
C ILE A 36 58.62 -12.05 -41.76
N GLY A 37 57.97 -13.23 -41.81
CA GLY A 37 58.67 -14.49 -42.03
C GLY A 37 59.24 -14.63 -43.44
N GLY A 38 58.57 -14.04 -44.43
CA GLY A 38 59.02 -14.04 -45.82
C GLY A 38 58.30 -13.03 -46.68
N GLY A 39 58.93 -12.53 -47.75
CA GLY A 39 58.30 -11.52 -48.60
C GLY A 39 59.16 -11.10 -49.80
N GLN A 40 58.56 -10.20 -50.59
CA GLN A 40 59.25 -9.56 -51.75
C GLN A 40 59.11 -8.06 -51.66
N LEU A 41 60.22 -7.38 -51.88
CA LEU A 41 60.28 -5.91 -52.00
C LEU A 41 60.60 -5.57 -53.47
N HIS A 42 59.78 -4.74 -54.05
CA HIS A 42 59.97 -4.16 -55.37
C HIS A 42 60.03 -2.62 -55.21
N ILE A 43 61.08 -2.02 -55.80
CA ILE A 43 61.17 -0.61 -55.98
C ILE A 43 61.22 -0.35 -57.49
N ASP A 44 60.29 0.48 -57.97
CA ASP A 44 60.23 0.93 -59.35
C ASP A 44 60.12 2.45 -59.35
N ASP A 45 61.26 3.11 -59.62
CA ASP A 45 61.46 4.55 -59.46
C ASP A 45 61.02 5.12 -58.10
N THR A 46 59.85 5.68 -58.09
CA THR A 46 59.26 6.27 -56.89
C THR A 46 58.27 5.38 -56.15
N GLN A 47 57.94 4.23 -56.72
CA GLN A 47 57.01 3.29 -56.12
C GLN A 47 57.74 2.18 -55.37
N ILE A 48 57.35 1.97 -54.16
CA ILE A 48 57.84 0.87 -53.30
C ILE A 48 56.66 -0.01 -52.98
N THR A 49 56.80 -1.30 -53.35
CA THR A 49 55.77 -2.31 -53.02
C THR A 49 56.44 -3.44 -52.24
N VAL A 50 55.85 -3.77 -51.11
CA VAL A 50 56.21 -4.94 -50.32
C VAL A 50 55.02 -5.88 -50.32
N TRP A 51 55.25 -7.13 -50.61
CA TRP A 51 54.28 -8.16 -50.52
C TRP A 51 54.78 -9.29 -49.60
N THR A 52 53.97 -9.72 -48.63
CA THR A 52 54.31 -10.77 -47.71
C THR A 52 53.15 -11.80 -47.64
N PRO A 53 53.43 -13.10 -47.83
CA PRO A 53 52.43 -14.13 -47.65
C PRO A 53 52.12 -14.43 -46.16
N GLU A 54 53.05 -14.07 -45.26
CA GLU A 54 52.92 -14.33 -43.83
C GLU A 54 53.63 -13.21 -43.05
N THR A 55 52.84 -12.53 -42.20
CA THR A 55 53.35 -11.49 -41.31
C THR A 55 52.59 -11.62 -39.96
N THR A 56 53.29 -11.61 -38.84
CA THR A 56 52.70 -11.63 -37.52
C THR A 56 52.81 -10.26 -36.88
N ILE A 57 51.70 -9.71 -36.40
CA ILE A 57 51.61 -8.48 -35.62
C ILE A 57 50.86 -8.78 -34.34
N ALA A 58 51.49 -8.59 -33.19
CA ALA A 58 50.92 -8.84 -31.85
C ALA A 58 50.25 -10.22 -31.66
N GLY A 59 50.78 -11.26 -32.33
CA GLY A 59 50.25 -12.62 -32.28
C GLY A 59 49.26 -12.97 -33.39
N ILE A 60 48.73 -11.98 -34.13
CA ILE A 60 47.86 -12.24 -35.29
C ILE A 60 48.71 -12.53 -36.53
N THR A 61 48.35 -13.60 -37.22
CA THR A 61 49.01 -13.98 -38.48
C THR A 61 48.24 -13.42 -39.67
N LEU A 62 48.83 -12.50 -40.38
CA LEU A 62 48.30 -11.94 -41.61
C LEU A 62 48.69 -12.89 -42.77
N GLU A 63 47.72 -13.54 -43.39
CA GLU A 63 47.95 -14.49 -44.50
C GLU A 63 48.45 -13.83 -45.77
N ARG A 64 48.09 -12.58 -45.96
CA ARG A 64 48.56 -11.70 -47.06
C ARG A 64 48.64 -10.26 -46.59
N ALA A 65 49.81 -9.67 -46.72
CA ALA A 65 49.96 -8.25 -46.49
C ALA A 65 50.73 -7.59 -47.67
N ALA A 66 50.20 -6.46 -48.10
CA ALA A 66 50.83 -5.64 -49.16
C ALA A 66 51.02 -4.22 -48.64
N VAL A 67 52.20 -3.70 -48.82
CA VAL A 67 52.53 -2.30 -48.51
C VAL A 67 52.86 -1.61 -49.81
N ASN A 68 52.18 -0.53 -50.13
CA ASN A 68 52.42 0.33 -51.27
C ASN A 68 52.78 1.75 -50.80
N MET A 69 53.89 2.25 -51.28
CA MET A 69 54.36 3.59 -50.96
C MET A 69 54.82 4.31 -52.22
N THR A 70 54.47 5.57 -52.30
CA THR A 70 54.93 6.44 -53.42
C THR A 70 55.75 7.56 -52.86
N LEU A 71 57.00 7.67 -53.30
CA LEU A 71 57.91 8.75 -52.94
C LEU A 71 57.77 9.92 -53.93
N ALA A 72 57.30 11.05 -53.43
CA ALA A 72 57.13 12.26 -54.21
C ALA A 72 57.70 13.46 -53.47
N PRO A 73 58.10 14.55 -54.21
CA PRO A 73 58.53 15.78 -53.54
C PRO A 73 57.49 16.33 -52.60
N GLY A 74 57.78 16.33 -51.29
CA GLY A 74 56.90 16.85 -50.26
C GLY A 74 55.92 15.86 -49.68
N THR A 75 55.65 14.68 -50.27
CA THR A 75 54.73 13.67 -49.79
C THR A 75 55.31 12.25 -49.89
N ALA A 76 54.88 11.34 -49.03
CA ALA A 76 55.22 9.92 -49.08
C ALA A 76 54.01 9.06 -48.65
N PRO A 77 52.93 9.02 -49.46
CA PRO A 77 51.76 8.27 -49.13
C PRO A 77 52.04 6.77 -49.07
N LEU A 78 51.67 6.12 -48.00
CA LEU A 78 51.83 4.71 -47.75
C LEU A 78 50.45 4.09 -47.48
N THR A 79 50.21 2.95 -48.11
CA THR A 79 49.00 2.16 -47.87
C THR A 79 49.42 0.72 -47.51
N ILE A 80 48.90 0.20 -46.38
CA ILE A 80 49.06 -1.16 -45.96
C ILE A 80 47.68 -1.84 -46.15
N GLN A 81 47.68 -2.98 -46.79
CA GLN A 81 46.50 -3.83 -46.91
C GLN A 81 46.86 -5.24 -46.41
N ALA A 82 46.05 -5.81 -45.58
CA ALA A 82 46.27 -7.15 -45.04
C ALA A 82 44.96 -7.89 -44.84
N VAL A 83 45.02 -9.21 -44.93
CA VAL A 83 43.92 -10.12 -44.68
C VAL A 83 44.41 -11.18 -43.67
N SER A 84 43.61 -11.44 -42.67
CA SER A 84 43.86 -12.48 -41.67
C SER A 84 42.64 -13.34 -41.53
N ARG A 85 42.82 -14.63 -41.25
CA ARG A 85 41.78 -15.55 -40.80
C ARG A 85 42.25 -16.12 -39.47
N ASP A 86 41.80 -15.54 -38.37
CA ASP A 86 42.22 -15.87 -37.02
C ASP A 86 41.02 -16.10 -36.10
N ASN A 87 41.29 -16.67 -34.93
CA ASN A 87 40.29 -16.77 -33.89
C ASN A 87 39.98 -15.37 -33.34
N ALA A 88 38.71 -15.07 -33.13
CA ALA A 88 38.25 -13.77 -32.63
C ALA A 88 38.83 -13.41 -31.26
N VAL A 89 39.22 -14.38 -30.42
CA VAL A 89 39.90 -14.16 -29.13
C VAL A 89 41.26 -13.50 -29.31
N ASP A 90 42.06 -14.00 -30.28
CA ASP A 90 43.38 -13.45 -30.56
C ASP A 90 43.30 -12.03 -31.11
N LEU A 91 42.26 -11.77 -31.91
CA LEU A 91 41.96 -10.42 -32.41
C LEU A 91 41.60 -9.46 -31.30
N GLN A 92 40.74 -9.87 -30.34
CA GLN A 92 40.36 -9.04 -29.18
C GLN A 92 41.59 -8.68 -28.35
N GLN A 93 42.46 -9.62 -28.04
CA GLN A 93 43.68 -9.39 -27.27
C GLN A 93 44.61 -8.41 -27.98
N THR A 94 44.68 -8.43 -29.29
CA THR A 94 45.46 -7.52 -30.08
C THR A 94 44.83 -6.11 -30.11
N LEU A 95 43.54 -6.01 -30.29
CA LEU A 95 42.80 -4.75 -30.26
C LEU A 95 42.96 -4.04 -28.91
N ALA A 96 42.95 -4.79 -27.81
CA ALA A 96 43.20 -4.27 -26.49
C ALA A 96 44.59 -3.67 -26.29
N GLN A 97 45.60 -4.08 -27.10
CA GLN A 97 46.94 -3.54 -27.06
C GLN A 97 47.13 -2.27 -27.91
N LEU A 98 46.11 -1.91 -28.69
CA LEU A 98 46.22 -0.70 -29.55
C LEU A 98 45.91 0.56 -28.73
N PRO A 99 46.86 1.55 -28.66
CA PRO A 99 46.66 2.80 -27.91
C PRO A 99 45.43 3.58 -28.36
N ALA A 100 45.01 3.41 -29.61
CA ALA A 100 43.84 4.07 -30.18
C ALA A 100 42.50 3.60 -29.56
N LEU A 101 42.48 2.45 -28.90
CA LEU A 101 41.28 1.85 -28.27
C LEU A 101 41.32 1.85 -26.73
N ALA A 102 42.36 2.46 -26.12
CA ALA A 102 42.52 2.48 -24.66
C ALA A 102 41.35 3.15 -23.90
N PHE A 103 40.57 4.00 -24.56
CA PHE A 103 39.35 4.61 -23.97
C PHE A 103 38.18 3.60 -23.85
N ALA A 104 38.20 2.51 -24.62
CA ALA A 104 37.17 1.45 -24.58
C ALA A 104 37.53 0.31 -23.62
N ASP A 105 38.65 0.39 -22.90
CA ASP A 105 39.21 -0.62 -22.02
C ASP A 105 38.19 -1.35 -21.10
N PRO A 106 37.29 -0.66 -20.36
CA PRO A 106 36.41 -1.35 -19.45
C PRO A 106 35.41 -2.27 -20.15
N ILE A 107 34.99 -1.91 -21.38
CA ILE A 107 34.01 -2.69 -22.14
C ILE A 107 34.71 -3.75 -23.01
N VAL A 108 35.79 -3.37 -23.67
CA VAL A 108 36.52 -4.31 -24.54
C VAL A 108 37.15 -5.44 -23.74
N ASN A 109 37.60 -5.16 -22.52
CA ASN A 109 38.17 -6.19 -21.64
C ASN A 109 37.14 -7.12 -21.01
N ASP A 110 35.88 -6.66 -20.86
CA ASP A 110 34.79 -7.50 -20.35
C ASP A 110 34.21 -8.40 -21.44
N LEU A 111 34.24 -7.97 -22.71
CA LEU A 111 33.71 -8.77 -23.82
C LEU A 111 34.58 -9.96 -24.11
N GLN A 112 34.01 -11.16 -24.03
CA GLN A 112 34.63 -12.41 -24.42
C GLN A 112 34.06 -12.82 -25.79
N ILE A 113 34.91 -12.79 -26.83
CA ILE A 113 34.51 -13.14 -28.19
C ILE A 113 35.13 -14.49 -28.52
N ALA A 114 34.34 -15.43 -29.02
CA ALA A 114 34.80 -16.74 -29.46
C ALA A 114 34.25 -17.06 -30.86
N GLY A 115 35.05 -17.75 -31.68
CA GLY A 115 34.70 -18.11 -33.06
C GLY A 115 35.75 -17.63 -34.04
N ASP A 116 35.55 -17.94 -35.33
CA ASP A 116 36.44 -17.56 -36.40
C ASP A 116 36.06 -16.20 -36.97
N ALA A 117 37.06 -15.41 -37.34
CA ALA A 117 36.89 -14.07 -37.89
C ALA A 117 37.80 -13.84 -39.11
N ASP A 118 37.20 -13.48 -40.23
CA ASP A 118 37.95 -12.99 -41.40
C ASP A 118 38.15 -11.48 -41.26
N THR A 119 39.41 -11.03 -41.19
CA THR A 119 39.76 -9.63 -40.97
C THR A 119 40.40 -9.03 -42.23
N GLU A 120 39.89 -7.90 -42.64
CA GLU A 120 40.48 -7.04 -43.67
C GLU A 120 41.00 -5.73 -43.04
N LEU A 121 42.27 -5.46 -43.18
CA LEU A 121 42.92 -4.26 -42.67
C LEU A 121 43.41 -3.38 -43.84
N ARG A 122 43.06 -2.11 -43.78
CA ARG A 122 43.62 -1.08 -44.64
C ARG A 122 44.05 0.13 -43.81
N ILE A 123 45.34 0.43 -43.85
CA ILE A 123 45.93 1.60 -43.21
C ILE A 123 46.55 2.47 -44.29
N SER A 124 46.23 3.76 -44.34
CA SER A 124 46.83 4.72 -45.25
C SER A 124 47.23 5.98 -44.50
N PHE A 125 48.45 6.47 -44.83
CA PHE A 125 48.96 7.69 -44.22
C PHE A 125 50.10 8.24 -45.08
N ASP A 126 50.48 9.50 -44.88
CA ASP A 126 51.68 10.11 -45.43
C ASP A 126 52.79 10.05 -44.38
N LEU A 127 53.92 9.40 -44.70
CA LEU A 127 55.09 9.29 -43.81
C LEU A 127 55.66 10.64 -43.37
N LYS A 128 55.42 11.70 -44.13
CA LYS A 128 55.89 13.07 -43.79
C LYS A 128 54.89 13.83 -42.91
N ASN A 129 53.65 13.36 -42.84
CA ASN A 129 52.57 13.99 -42.02
C ASN A 129 51.64 12.88 -41.46
N LEU A 130 52.19 12.01 -40.64
CA LEU A 130 51.48 10.83 -40.12
C LEU A 130 50.25 11.22 -39.32
N SER A 131 50.35 12.18 -38.37
CA SER A 131 49.31 12.57 -37.45
C SER A 131 48.02 13.07 -38.12
N ASP A 132 48.14 13.78 -39.23
CA ASP A 132 47.03 14.44 -39.90
C ASP A 132 46.44 13.59 -41.05
N THR A 133 47.16 12.56 -41.49
CA THR A 133 46.81 11.77 -42.70
C THR A 133 46.48 10.31 -42.39
N LEU A 134 46.65 9.88 -41.13
CA LEU A 134 46.38 8.49 -40.74
C LEU A 134 44.87 8.17 -40.93
N ASP A 135 44.63 7.18 -41.78
CA ASP A 135 43.31 6.61 -42.06
C ASP A 135 43.35 5.11 -41.87
N VAL A 136 42.65 4.60 -40.89
CA VAL A 136 42.59 3.19 -40.56
C VAL A 136 41.19 2.71 -40.85
N ASN A 137 41.10 1.63 -41.64
CA ASN A 137 39.85 0.92 -41.93
C ASN A 137 40.07 -0.56 -41.65
N VAL A 138 39.25 -1.11 -40.74
CA VAL A 138 39.25 -2.52 -40.37
C VAL A 138 37.86 -3.08 -40.66
N GLY A 139 37.79 -4.17 -41.42
CA GLY A 139 36.59 -4.95 -41.64
C GLY A 139 36.74 -6.28 -40.97
N LEU A 140 35.74 -6.74 -40.28
CA LEU A 140 35.67 -8.04 -39.60
C LEU A 140 34.41 -8.75 -40.06
N THR A 141 34.55 -9.90 -40.69
CA THR A 141 33.42 -10.78 -41.05
C THR A 141 33.39 -11.93 -40.06
N LEU A 142 32.24 -12.04 -39.38
CA LEU A 142 31.97 -13.07 -38.38
C LEU A 142 30.99 -14.10 -38.95
N ASP A 143 31.23 -15.37 -38.64
CA ASP A 143 30.31 -16.46 -38.98
C ASP A 143 30.14 -17.37 -37.78
N ASN A 144 28.90 -17.37 -37.22
CA ASN A 144 28.52 -18.17 -36.07
C ASN A 144 29.42 -17.93 -34.82
N ALA A 145 29.88 -16.71 -34.63
CA ALA A 145 30.66 -16.34 -33.46
C ALA A 145 29.79 -16.20 -32.20
N ARG A 146 30.45 -16.16 -31.04
CA ARG A 146 29.82 -15.96 -29.74
C ARG A 146 30.43 -14.74 -29.07
N ILE A 147 29.58 -13.94 -28.42
CA ILE A 147 29.97 -12.81 -27.54
C ILE A 147 29.38 -13.01 -26.16
N ALA A 148 30.16 -12.85 -25.11
CA ALA A 148 29.71 -12.85 -23.72
C ALA A 148 30.27 -11.64 -22.95
N SER A 149 29.53 -11.18 -21.95
CA SER A 149 29.92 -10.12 -21.02
C SER A 149 29.64 -10.61 -19.59
N ASP A 150 30.68 -10.71 -18.79
CA ASP A 150 30.56 -11.10 -17.38
C ASP A 150 29.90 -9.97 -16.55
N LEU A 151 30.21 -8.72 -16.88
CA LEU A 151 29.62 -7.53 -16.24
C LEU A 151 28.10 -7.46 -16.41
N LEU A 152 27.63 -7.82 -17.62
CA LEU A 152 26.19 -7.79 -17.92
C LEU A 152 25.51 -9.15 -17.69
N ALA A 153 26.28 -10.20 -17.39
CA ALA A 153 25.82 -11.58 -17.35
C ALA A 153 25.01 -11.97 -18.60
N LEU A 154 25.45 -11.52 -19.77
CA LEU A 154 24.78 -11.73 -21.06
C LEU A 154 25.67 -12.51 -22.02
N GLN A 155 25.06 -13.36 -22.80
CA GLN A 155 25.71 -14.10 -23.89
C GLN A 155 24.82 -14.03 -25.14
N ALA A 156 25.44 -13.64 -26.26
CA ALA A 156 24.84 -13.73 -27.60
C ALA A 156 25.57 -14.76 -28.42
N ASP A 157 24.83 -15.67 -29.03
CA ASP A 157 25.31 -16.74 -29.88
C ASP A 157 24.98 -16.49 -31.35
N GLN A 158 25.58 -17.23 -32.25
CA GLN A 158 25.34 -17.21 -33.70
C GLN A 158 25.52 -15.81 -34.31
N LEU A 159 26.50 -15.05 -33.79
CA LEU A 159 26.81 -13.73 -34.31
C LEU A 159 27.37 -13.86 -35.74
N THR A 160 26.63 -13.32 -36.71
CA THR A 160 26.95 -13.41 -38.14
C THR A 160 26.76 -12.05 -38.80
N GLY A 161 27.69 -11.65 -39.70
CA GLY A 161 27.67 -10.38 -40.40
C GLY A 161 29.01 -9.67 -40.39
N GLN A 162 29.02 -8.38 -40.70
CA GLN A 162 30.24 -7.59 -40.77
C GLN A 162 30.25 -6.48 -39.74
N ILE A 163 31.38 -6.33 -39.06
CA ILE A 163 31.71 -5.18 -38.20
C ILE A 163 32.88 -4.46 -38.81
N GLY A 164 32.82 -3.15 -38.94
CA GLY A 164 33.93 -2.34 -39.41
C GLY A 164 34.25 -1.20 -38.45
N TYR A 165 35.49 -0.74 -38.57
CA TYR A 165 35.99 0.47 -37.89
C TYR A 165 36.69 1.37 -38.90
N GLN A 166 36.34 2.63 -38.87
CA GLN A 166 37.01 3.70 -39.61
C GLN A 166 37.46 4.80 -38.66
N SER A 167 38.72 5.20 -38.74
CA SER A 167 39.32 6.20 -37.84
C SER A 167 38.56 7.54 -37.81
N LYS A 168 37.84 7.90 -38.87
CA LYS A 168 37.11 9.16 -39.02
C LYS A 168 35.64 9.07 -38.55
N THR A 169 35.04 7.89 -38.59
CA THR A 169 33.59 7.71 -38.36
C THR A 169 33.28 6.73 -37.24
N GLY A 170 34.30 6.01 -36.71
CA GLY A 170 34.12 4.99 -35.66
C GLY A 170 33.66 3.66 -36.20
N PHE A 171 32.99 2.90 -35.35
CA PHE A 171 32.48 1.57 -35.69
C PHE A 171 31.21 1.64 -36.57
N TYR A 172 31.04 0.65 -37.47
CA TYR A 172 29.85 0.43 -38.26
C TYR A 172 29.60 -1.08 -38.43
N SER A 173 28.38 -1.46 -38.78
CA SER A 173 28.04 -2.84 -39.10
C SER A 173 27.25 -2.93 -40.39
N THR A 174 27.27 -4.12 -41.01
CA THR A 174 26.45 -4.48 -42.16
C THR A 174 25.88 -5.87 -41.92
N ASP A 175 24.56 -6.02 -42.03
CA ASP A 175 23.83 -7.29 -41.90
C ASP A 175 24.24 -8.12 -40.64
N LEU A 176 24.46 -7.42 -39.51
CA LEU A 176 24.89 -8.06 -38.28
C LEU A 176 23.68 -8.60 -37.50
N THR A 177 23.65 -9.91 -37.28
CA THR A 177 22.60 -10.62 -36.55
C THR A 177 23.20 -11.55 -35.50
N ALA A 178 22.44 -11.80 -34.43
CA ALA A 178 22.83 -12.71 -33.35
C ALA A 178 21.60 -13.40 -32.76
N THR A 179 21.80 -14.27 -31.79
CA THR A 179 20.76 -14.87 -30.98
C THR A 179 20.99 -14.51 -29.52
N LEU A 180 20.01 -13.86 -28.88
CA LEU A 180 20.02 -13.48 -27.46
C LEU A 180 18.77 -14.08 -26.77
N PHE A 181 18.93 -14.79 -25.65
CA PHE A 181 17.87 -15.54 -25.00
C PHE A 181 17.11 -16.50 -25.94
N GLY A 182 17.80 -17.06 -26.92
CA GLY A 182 17.18 -17.93 -27.95
C GLY A 182 16.36 -17.19 -29.01
N GLN A 183 16.30 -15.86 -28.99
CA GLN A 183 15.59 -15.02 -29.95
C GLN A 183 16.55 -14.32 -30.93
N PRO A 184 16.14 -14.16 -32.19
CA PRO A 184 16.97 -13.45 -33.18
C PRO A 184 17.09 -11.96 -32.81
N VAL A 185 18.30 -11.44 -32.90
CA VAL A 185 18.63 -10.03 -32.66
C VAL A 185 19.22 -9.42 -33.91
N THR A 186 18.72 -8.28 -34.33
CA THR A 186 19.36 -7.45 -35.35
C THR A 186 20.24 -6.39 -34.67
N VAL A 187 21.47 -6.30 -35.06
CA VAL A 187 22.45 -5.35 -34.51
C VAL A 187 22.85 -4.34 -35.59
N GLU A 188 22.67 -3.09 -35.30
CA GLU A 188 23.11 -1.98 -36.17
C GLU A 188 24.15 -1.17 -35.42
N MET A 189 25.27 -0.86 -36.06
CA MET A 189 26.33 -0.02 -35.51
C MET A 189 26.65 1.12 -36.49
N GLY A 190 26.80 2.32 -35.96
CA GLY A 190 27.14 3.43 -36.81
C GLY A 190 26.99 4.82 -36.19
N PRO A 191 27.69 5.84 -36.75
CA PRO A 191 27.64 7.20 -36.23
C PRO A 191 26.26 7.85 -36.36
N HIS A 192 25.40 7.36 -37.26
CA HIS A 192 24.03 7.87 -37.46
C HIS A 192 23.09 7.54 -36.27
N LEU A 193 23.47 6.61 -35.41
CA LEU A 193 22.70 6.21 -34.24
C LEU A 193 22.80 7.19 -33.06
N THR A 194 23.74 8.13 -33.12
CA THR A 194 23.99 9.15 -32.09
C THR A 194 24.25 10.51 -32.67
N THR A 195 23.92 11.55 -31.92
CA THR A 195 24.30 12.95 -32.26
C THR A 195 25.59 13.39 -31.59
N ARG A 196 26.20 12.53 -30.78
CA ARG A 196 27.47 12.82 -30.09
C ARG A 196 28.64 12.67 -31.04
N ALA A 197 29.36 13.77 -31.27
CA ALA A 197 30.53 13.76 -32.13
C ALA A 197 31.76 13.05 -31.51
N ASP A 198 31.77 12.88 -30.18
CA ASP A 198 32.82 12.22 -29.42
C ASP A 198 32.52 10.71 -29.21
N ALA A 199 31.43 10.19 -29.78
CA ALA A 199 31.09 8.78 -29.67
C ALA A 199 32.04 7.93 -30.52
N VAL A 200 32.62 6.93 -29.86
CA VAL A 200 33.50 5.95 -30.52
C VAL A 200 32.70 4.78 -31.03
N LEU A 201 31.69 4.37 -30.26
CA LEU A 201 30.78 3.29 -30.61
C LEU A 201 29.32 3.74 -30.35
N ALA A 202 28.48 3.56 -31.36
CA ALA A 202 27.04 3.61 -31.20
C ALA A 202 26.45 2.37 -31.84
N ALA A 203 25.66 1.63 -31.05
CA ALA A 203 25.01 0.38 -31.47
C ALA A 203 23.54 0.35 -31.07
N ALA A 204 22.70 -0.24 -31.91
CA ALA A 204 21.29 -0.49 -31.64
C ALA A 204 21.01 -1.99 -31.81
N PHE A 205 20.32 -2.58 -30.85
CA PHE A 205 19.92 -3.97 -30.80
C PHE A 205 18.39 -4.02 -30.86
N GLN A 206 17.82 -4.78 -31.77
CA GLN A 206 16.37 -4.96 -31.90
C GLN A 206 16.04 -6.45 -31.80
N PHE A 207 15.20 -6.79 -30.83
CA PHE A 207 14.80 -8.19 -30.58
C PHE A 207 13.47 -8.29 -29.86
N GLU A 208 12.91 -9.49 -29.84
CA GLU A 208 11.75 -9.84 -29.03
C GLU A 208 12.23 -10.34 -27.66
N ALA A 209 11.81 -9.70 -26.56
CA ALA A 209 12.17 -10.08 -25.20
C ALA A 209 11.00 -10.75 -24.49
N ALA A 210 11.18 -11.98 -24.01
CA ALA A 210 10.22 -12.61 -23.13
C ALA A 210 10.47 -12.19 -21.68
N VAL A 211 9.38 -11.90 -20.95
CA VAL A 211 9.47 -11.52 -19.52
C VAL A 211 10.15 -12.63 -18.70
N ALA A 212 9.91 -13.89 -19.04
CA ALA A 212 10.54 -15.03 -18.36
C ALA A 212 12.08 -15.01 -18.50
N ASP A 213 12.62 -14.66 -19.67
CA ASP A 213 14.06 -14.59 -19.92
C ASP A 213 14.71 -13.44 -19.15
N ILE A 214 14.05 -12.28 -19.11
CA ILE A 214 14.49 -11.12 -18.33
C ILE A 214 14.51 -11.45 -16.83
N SER A 215 13.46 -12.11 -16.33
CA SER A 215 13.37 -12.54 -14.92
C SER A 215 14.47 -13.53 -14.56
N ALA A 216 14.76 -14.49 -15.44
CA ALA A 216 15.84 -15.47 -15.25
C ALA A 216 17.22 -14.79 -15.27
N TRP A 217 17.42 -13.83 -16.17
CA TRP A 217 18.67 -13.07 -16.28
C TRP A 217 18.97 -12.23 -15.03
N GLN A 218 17.96 -11.54 -14.49
CA GLN A 218 18.13 -10.69 -13.31
C GLN A 218 18.42 -11.45 -12.02
N SER A 219 18.15 -12.77 -11.98
CA SER A 219 18.34 -13.64 -10.79
C SER A 219 17.70 -13.08 -9.51
N THR A 220 16.68 -12.21 -9.64
CA THR A 220 16.01 -11.62 -8.50
C THR A 220 15.02 -12.59 -7.90
N SER A 221 14.95 -12.65 -6.57
CA SER A 221 13.93 -13.42 -5.84
C SER A 221 12.52 -12.81 -5.96
N VAL A 222 12.41 -11.61 -6.52
CA VAL A 222 11.14 -10.90 -6.72
C VAL A 222 10.55 -11.31 -8.07
N ALA A 223 9.45 -12.05 -8.04
CA ALA A 223 8.72 -12.40 -9.24
C ALA A 223 8.15 -11.12 -9.90
N ILE A 224 8.48 -10.91 -11.17
CA ILE A 224 7.86 -9.84 -11.96
C ILE A 224 6.43 -10.30 -12.29
N PRO A 225 5.38 -9.58 -11.87
CA PRO A 225 3.99 -9.97 -12.13
C PRO A 225 3.59 -9.61 -13.57
N ALA A 226 4.33 -10.15 -14.52
CA ALA A 226 4.14 -9.91 -15.95
C ALA A 226 4.47 -11.17 -16.74
N GLN A 227 3.82 -11.31 -17.90
CA GLN A 227 4.04 -12.42 -18.81
C GLN A 227 3.85 -12.00 -20.27
N GLY A 228 4.53 -12.69 -21.17
CA GLY A 228 4.44 -12.40 -22.60
C GLY A 228 5.77 -12.01 -23.20
N VAL A 229 5.73 -11.54 -24.44
CA VAL A 229 6.88 -11.16 -25.26
C VAL A 229 6.60 -9.78 -25.86
N ALA A 230 7.60 -8.89 -25.85
CA ALA A 230 7.51 -7.58 -26.46
C ALA A 230 8.74 -7.21 -27.27
N PRO A 231 8.61 -6.40 -28.32
CA PRO A 231 9.74 -5.84 -29.04
C PRO A 231 10.51 -4.86 -28.14
N VAL A 232 11.82 -4.99 -28.14
CA VAL A 232 12.74 -4.15 -27.38
C VAL A 232 13.81 -3.59 -28.32
N ILE A 233 14.09 -2.29 -28.14
CA ILE A 233 15.21 -1.62 -28.79
C ILE A 233 16.16 -1.15 -27.68
N VAL A 234 17.40 -1.62 -27.73
CA VAL A 234 18.48 -1.19 -26.85
C VAL A 234 19.50 -0.39 -27.66
N LYS A 235 19.75 0.86 -27.28
CA LYS A 235 20.82 1.68 -27.88
C LYS A 235 21.94 1.89 -26.88
N VAL A 236 23.14 1.60 -27.28
CA VAL A 236 24.37 1.77 -26.49
C VAL A 236 25.24 2.79 -27.19
N VAL A 237 25.66 3.82 -26.46
CA VAL A 237 26.61 4.82 -26.97
C VAL A 237 27.79 4.88 -26.01
N VAL A 238 28.98 4.61 -26.55
CA VAL A 238 30.26 4.66 -25.85
C VAL A 238 31.01 5.90 -26.27
N ALA A 239 31.26 6.78 -25.32
CA ALA A 239 32.09 7.95 -25.43
C ALA A 239 32.94 8.06 -24.14
N ASP A 240 33.29 9.27 -23.70
CA ASP A 240 33.79 9.50 -22.34
C ASP A 240 32.83 9.00 -21.24
N VAL A 241 31.58 8.86 -21.59
CA VAL A 241 30.49 8.32 -20.77
C VAL A 241 29.74 7.26 -21.55
N VAL A 242 29.46 6.11 -20.94
CA VAL A 242 28.62 5.07 -21.54
C VAL A 242 27.17 5.36 -21.19
N THR A 243 26.31 5.33 -22.22
CA THR A 243 24.86 5.47 -22.07
C THR A 243 24.16 4.29 -22.72
N VAL A 244 23.17 3.76 -22.03
CA VAL A 244 22.26 2.72 -22.52
C VAL A 244 20.84 3.28 -22.50
N ASP A 245 20.12 3.14 -23.60
CA ASP A 245 18.75 3.57 -23.79
C ASP A 245 17.91 2.38 -24.22
N ILE A 246 16.92 1.98 -23.42
CA ILE A 246 16.07 0.82 -23.65
C ILE A 246 14.65 1.31 -23.88
N GLN A 247 14.05 0.93 -24.97
CA GLN A 247 12.71 1.30 -25.36
C GLN A 247 11.86 0.08 -25.72
N SER A 248 10.62 0.04 -25.27
CA SER A 248 9.61 -0.93 -25.66
C SER A 248 8.23 -0.28 -25.57
N ASP A 249 7.29 -0.69 -26.38
CA ASP A 249 5.88 -0.30 -26.22
C ASP A 249 5.09 -1.32 -25.38
N LEU A 250 5.74 -2.39 -24.96
CA LEU A 250 5.20 -3.51 -24.20
C LEU A 250 3.97 -4.17 -24.84
N GLU A 251 3.74 -4.01 -26.15
CA GLU A 251 2.70 -4.75 -26.88
C GLU A 251 3.06 -6.24 -26.86
N GLY A 252 2.14 -7.11 -26.43
CA GLY A 252 2.38 -8.54 -26.21
C GLY A 252 2.65 -8.93 -24.75
N VAL A 253 2.98 -7.99 -23.87
CA VAL A 253 3.18 -8.24 -22.44
C VAL A 253 1.91 -7.89 -21.65
N ALA A 254 1.40 -8.83 -20.85
CA ALA A 254 0.41 -8.59 -19.80
C ALA A 254 1.12 -8.31 -18.48
N VAL A 255 0.63 -7.32 -17.72
CA VAL A 255 1.09 -7.02 -16.36
C VAL A 255 -0.06 -7.30 -15.41
N ASP A 256 0.11 -8.32 -14.56
CA ASP A 256 -0.91 -8.78 -13.61
C ASP A 256 -0.79 -8.03 -12.29
N LEU A 257 -1.09 -6.74 -12.36
CA LEU A 257 -1.19 -5.83 -11.22
C LEU A 257 -2.57 -5.20 -11.21
N PRO A 258 -3.10 -4.82 -10.05
CA PRO A 258 -4.29 -3.98 -9.98
C PRO A 258 -4.09 -2.63 -10.68
N LEU A 259 -5.17 -2.01 -11.11
CA LEU A 259 -5.11 -0.64 -11.65
C LEU A 259 -4.54 0.34 -10.61
N PRO A 260 -3.77 1.34 -11.03
CA PRO A 260 -3.51 1.80 -12.40
C PRO A 260 -2.33 1.11 -13.10
N TRP A 261 -1.67 0.11 -12.52
CA TRP A 261 -0.43 -0.48 -13.07
C TRP A 261 -0.66 -1.75 -13.89
N GLY A 262 -1.81 -2.40 -13.75
CA GLY A 262 -2.20 -3.53 -14.57
C GLY A 262 -2.30 -3.18 -16.05
N LYS A 263 -2.02 -4.17 -16.94
CA LYS A 263 -1.99 -3.97 -18.38
C LYS A 263 -2.35 -5.25 -19.12
N ALA A 264 -3.30 -5.19 -20.03
CA ALA A 264 -3.60 -6.29 -20.94
C ALA A 264 -2.50 -6.43 -22.02
N ALA A 265 -2.22 -7.66 -22.47
CA ALA A 265 -1.20 -7.95 -23.48
C ALA A 265 -1.37 -7.11 -24.77
N GLY A 266 -2.58 -7.00 -25.32
CA GLY A 266 -2.86 -6.27 -26.55
C GLY A 266 -2.84 -4.73 -26.43
N SER A 267 -2.62 -4.16 -25.25
CA SER A 267 -2.52 -2.71 -25.07
C SER A 267 -1.07 -2.23 -25.14
N ARG A 268 -0.86 -1.05 -25.72
CA ARG A 268 0.46 -0.41 -25.76
C ARG A 268 0.66 0.45 -24.52
N ALA A 269 1.84 0.33 -23.92
CA ALA A 269 2.26 1.17 -22.79
C ALA A 269 3.77 1.43 -22.90
N PRO A 270 4.19 2.46 -23.62
CA PRO A 270 5.61 2.72 -23.88
C PRO A 270 6.41 2.87 -22.58
N VAL A 271 7.51 2.17 -22.51
CA VAL A 271 8.50 2.26 -21.45
C VAL A 271 9.84 2.70 -22.04
N HIS A 272 10.52 3.56 -21.31
CA HIS A 272 11.83 4.08 -21.65
C HIS A 272 12.73 4.03 -20.42
N VAL A 273 13.83 3.28 -20.51
CA VAL A 273 14.82 3.15 -19.44
C VAL A 273 16.17 3.64 -19.94
N GLN A 274 16.81 4.48 -19.16
CA GLN A 274 18.13 5.04 -19.46
C GLN A 274 19.10 4.70 -18.34
N TRP A 275 20.30 4.32 -18.72
CA TRP A 275 21.43 4.18 -17.81
C TRP A 275 22.61 5.05 -18.27
N ASN A 276 23.36 5.58 -17.31
CA ASN A 276 24.51 6.40 -17.56
C ASN A 276 25.61 6.09 -16.54
N SER A 277 26.82 5.73 -17.04
CA SER A 277 27.92 5.25 -16.21
C SER A 277 28.52 6.27 -15.23
N ARG A 278 28.26 7.56 -15.41
CA ARG A 278 28.79 8.65 -14.56
C ARG A 278 27.71 9.50 -13.91
N ALA A 279 26.43 9.25 -14.21
CA ALA A 279 25.34 10.01 -13.61
C ALA A 279 24.96 9.45 -12.24
N SER A 280 24.56 10.32 -11.34
CA SER A 280 23.81 9.94 -10.13
C SER A 280 22.50 10.74 -10.14
N PRO A 281 21.34 10.10 -10.25
CA PRO A 281 21.12 8.63 -10.35
C PRO A 281 21.58 8.03 -11.67
N ALA A 282 22.14 6.82 -11.63
CA ALA A 282 22.61 6.11 -12.81
C ALA A 282 21.47 5.61 -13.71
N TRP A 283 20.36 5.17 -13.13
CA TRP A 283 19.19 4.65 -13.82
C TRP A 283 18.03 5.64 -13.80
N ARG A 284 17.34 5.78 -14.92
CA ARG A 284 16.10 6.53 -15.07
C ARG A 284 15.11 5.71 -15.87
N ALA A 285 13.88 5.60 -15.36
CA ALA A 285 12.80 4.87 -16.04
C ALA A 285 11.59 5.81 -16.17
N PHE A 286 10.93 5.71 -17.29
CA PHE A 286 9.67 6.38 -17.57
C PHE A 286 8.71 5.39 -18.20
N TRP A 287 7.59 5.16 -17.55
CA TRP A 287 6.51 4.34 -18.08
C TRP A 287 5.31 5.24 -18.39
N PHE A 288 5.01 5.37 -19.67
CA PHE A 288 3.96 6.27 -20.18
C PHE A 288 2.61 6.03 -19.47
N GLY A 289 2.03 7.10 -18.93
CA GLY A 289 0.76 7.05 -18.22
C GLY A 289 0.78 6.31 -16.88
N ARG A 290 1.96 5.94 -16.35
CA ARG A 290 2.10 5.14 -15.12
C ARG A 290 2.98 5.82 -14.09
N PHE A 291 4.28 5.85 -14.29
CA PHE A 291 5.24 6.41 -13.35
C PHE A 291 6.53 6.91 -14.00
N SER A 292 7.30 7.67 -13.24
CA SER A 292 8.70 7.98 -13.52
C SER A 292 9.55 7.49 -12.34
N ALA A 293 10.72 6.94 -12.60
CA ALA A 293 11.60 6.45 -11.55
C ALA A 293 13.07 6.82 -11.84
N VAL A 294 13.83 6.96 -10.78
CA VAL A 294 15.29 7.00 -10.79
C VAL A 294 15.83 6.03 -9.77
N ALA A 295 16.95 5.38 -10.06
CA ALA A 295 17.55 4.42 -9.15
C ALA A 295 19.07 4.43 -9.25
N ASP A 296 19.71 3.96 -8.19
CA ASP A 296 21.12 3.67 -8.12
C ASP A 296 21.34 2.32 -7.44
N PHE A 297 22.09 1.43 -8.09
CA PHE A 297 22.42 0.08 -7.64
C PHE A 297 23.94 -0.11 -7.53
N SER A 298 24.69 0.99 -7.42
CA SER A 298 26.15 0.93 -7.40
C SER A 298 26.74 0.23 -6.19
N ASP A 299 25.98 0.08 -5.12
CA ASP A 299 26.41 -0.58 -3.88
C ASP A 299 25.69 -1.94 -3.75
N PRO A 300 26.41 -3.08 -3.79
CA PRO A 300 25.80 -4.40 -3.69
C PRO A 300 24.99 -4.56 -2.40
N GLY A 301 23.68 -4.74 -2.51
CA GLY A 301 22.76 -4.90 -1.37
C GLY A 301 22.03 -3.62 -0.93
N THR A 302 22.33 -2.46 -1.51
CA THR A 302 21.63 -1.19 -1.23
C THR A 302 20.95 -0.68 -2.51
N ALA A 303 19.66 -0.95 -2.66
CA ALA A 303 18.87 -0.31 -3.72
C ALA A 303 18.36 1.05 -3.22
N ILE A 304 18.77 2.12 -3.90
CA ILE A 304 18.27 3.47 -3.65
C ILE A 304 17.42 3.88 -4.86
N ALA A 305 16.15 4.18 -4.64
CA ALA A 305 15.24 4.55 -5.73
C ALA A 305 14.24 5.63 -5.33
N SER A 306 13.82 6.44 -6.29
CA SER A 306 12.70 7.36 -6.15
C SER A 306 11.72 7.11 -7.30
N ILE A 307 10.44 6.95 -6.94
CA ILE A 307 9.35 6.65 -7.87
C ILE A 307 8.27 7.72 -7.72
N ASP A 308 7.99 8.45 -8.79
CA ASP A 308 6.84 9.36 -8.90
C ASP A 308 5.73 8.64 -9.68
N VAL A 309 4.67 8.25 -8.99
CA VAL A 309 3.53 7.51 -9.57
C VAL A 309 2.53 8.39 -10.33
N THR A 310 2.86 9.66 -10.54
CA THR A 310 1.99 10.56 -11.31
C THR A 310 1.93 10.13 -12.78
N PRO A 311 0.74 9.82 -13.33
CA PRO A 311 0.59 9.45 -14.73
C PRO A 311 0.93 10.65 -15.63
N ARG A 312 1.94 10.50 -16.47
CA ARG A 312 2.40 11.55 -17.38
C ARG A 312 2.57 11.01 -18.79
N THR A 313 2.40 11.88 -19.78
CA THR A 313 2.67 11.57 -21.19
C THR A 313 4.11 11.89 -21.58
N ARG A 314 4.86 12.55 -20.72
CA ARG A 314 6.28 12.92 -20.90
C ARG A 314 6.99 12.89 -19.55
N PRO A 315 8.29 12.60 -19.48
CA PRO A 315 9.06 12.72 -18.26
C PRO A 315 8.89 14.10 -17.62
N ALA A 316 8.94 14.13 -16.28
CA ALA A 316 8.86 15.39 -15.54
C ALA A 316 10.04 16.32 -15.93
N SER A 317 9.78 17.61 -16.05
CA SER A 317 10.83 18.62 -16.33
C SER A 317 11.78 18.80 -15.15
N ARG A 318 11.31 18.51 -13.91
CA ARG A 318 12.15 18.52 -12.71
C ARG A 318 12.66 17.09 -12.47
N PRO A 319 13.98 16.90 -12.37
CA PRO A 319 14.53 15.57 -12.08
C PRO A 319 14.08 15.09 -10.70
N LEU A 320 13.81 13.79 -10.59
CA LEU A 320 13.61 13.12 -9.31
C LEU A 320 14.96 13.08 -8.56
N MET A 321 14.88 13.23 -7.25
CA MET A 321 16.07 13.14 -6.37
C MET A 321 16.06 11.75 -5.72
N LEU A 322 17.23 11.14 -5.57
CA LEU A 322 17.39 9.92 -4.79
C LEU A 322 17.20 10.21 -3.29
N PRO A 323 16.57 9.31 -2.53
CA PRO A 323 16.59 9.38 -1.06
C PRO A 323 17.99 9.01 -0.53
N ASP A 324 18.24 9.27 0.74
CA ASP A 324 19.49 8.86 1.41
C ASP A 324 19.62 7.34 1.53
N SER A 325 18.49 6.62 1.61
CA SER A 325 18.42 5.16 1.67
C SER A 325 17.06 4.64 1.19
N GLY A 326 17.03 3.42 0.66
CA GLY A 326 15.81 2.70 0.33
C GLY A 326 15.01 3.28 -0.84
N VAL A 327 13.70 3.10 -0.82
CA VAL A 327 12.78 3.49 -1.89
C VAL A 327 11.87 4.63 -1.43
N LEU A 328 11.86 5.72 -2.18
CA LEU A 328 10.95 6.85 -1.98
C LEU A 328 9.82 6.78 -3.01
N LEU A 329 8.57 6.72 -2.54
CA LEU A 329 7.37 6.78 -3.35
C LEU A 329 6.69 8.15 -3.18
N THR A 330 6.39 8.82 -4.30
CA THR A 330 5.76 10.15 -4.31
C THR A 330 4.73 10.24 -5.43
N GLY A 331 3.93 11.29 -5.44
CA GLY A 331 3.15 11.68 -6.62
C GLY A 331 1.64 11.58 -6.44
N PHE A 332 0.94 11.41 -7.55
CA PHE A 332 -0.51 11.39 -7.61
C PHE A 332 -1.00 10.17 -8.40
N MET A 333 -1.97 9.46 -7.83
CA MET A 333 -2.73 8.40 -8.50
C MET A 333 -4.18 8.86 -8.70
N PRO A 334 -4.77 8.71 -9.90
CA PRO A 334 -6.17 9.06 -10.13
C PRO A 334 -7.15 8.27 -9.26
N SER A 335 -6.94 6.97 -9.17
CA SER A 335 -7.74 6.05 -8.34
C SER A 335 -6.91 4.90 -7.81
N LEU A 336 -7.36 4.33 -6.70
CA LEU A 336 -6.79 3.14 -6.06
C LEU A 336 -7.91 2.31 -5.45
N ASP A 337 -8.07 1.06 -5.87
CA ASP A 337 -9.01 0.10 -5.28
C ASP A 337 -8.27 -0.78 -4.25
N LEU A 338 -8.55 -0.54 -2.97
CA LEU A 338 -7.93 -1.29 -1.86
C LEU A 338 -8.28 -2.78 -1.87
N ALA A 339 -9.48 -3.16 -2.34
CA ALA A 339 -9.89 -4.56 -2.37
C ALA A 339 -9.08 -5.34 -3.39
N GLN A 340 -8.83 -4.76 -4.58
CA GLN A 340 -7.96 -5.37 -5.58
C GLN A 340 -6.52 -5.47 -5.10
N TRP A 341 -5.99 -4.44 -4.44
CA TRP A 341 -4.63 -4.44 -3.93
C TRP A 341 -4.43 -5.38 -2.74
N SER A 342 -5.43 -5.52 -1.86
CA SER A 342 -5.37 -6.49 -0.75
C SER A 342 -5.39 -7.93 -1.23
N SER A 343 -6.16 -8.22 -2.28
CA SER A 343 -6.23 -9.56 -2.87
C SER A 343 -4.99 -9.94 -3.67
N TRP A 344 -4.26 -8.96 -4.22
CA TRP A 344 -3.03 -9.20 -4.99
C TRP A 344 -1.87 -9.73 -4.14
N GLY A 345 -2.04 -9.78 -2.82
CA GLY A 345 -1.13 -10.49 -1.93
C GLY A 345 -0.03 -9.62 -1.33
N ILE A 346 -0.42 -8.78 -0.41
CA ILE A 346 0.44 -8.47 0.75
C ILE A 346 0.76 -9.77 1.55
N VAL A 347 0.21 -10.90 1.12
CA VAL A 347 0.44 -12.25 1.64
C VAL A 347 1.50 -12.98 0.79
N SER A 348 2.65 -12.40 0.58
CA SER A 348 3.79 -13.20 0.17
C SER A 348 4.38 -13.89 1.40
N THR A 349 4.29 -15.21 1.45
CA THR A 349 4.85 -16.09 2.49
C THR A 349 6.39 -16.20 2.43
N GLY A 350 7.08 -15.25 1.80
CA GLY A 350 8.53 -15.15 1.74
C GLY A 350 9.03 -13.84 2.37
N PRO A 351 10.33 -13.70 2.64
CA PRO A 351 10.89 -12.42 3.07
C PRO A 351 10.52 -11.36 2.03
N SER A 352 9.67 -10.42 2.43
CA SER A 352 9.21 -9.38 1.52
C SER A 352 10.37 -8.42 1.22
N PHE A 353 10.37 -7.84 0.03
CA PHE A 353 11.33 -6.78 -0.34
C PHE A 353 11.41 -5.69 0.73
N VAL A 354 10.29 -5.41 1.39
CA VAL A 354 10.15 -4.42 2.47
C VAL A 354 10.88 -4.79 3.75
N GLU A 355 11.14 -6.09 3.99
CA GLU A 355 11.94 -6.53 5.16
C GLU A 355 13.43 -6.18 5.02
N THR A 356 13.90 -6.00 3.79
CA THR A 356 15.30 -5.76 3.49
C THR A 356 15.60 -4.33 3.05
N VAL A 357 14.61 -3.62 2.47
CA VAL A 357 14.78 -2.28 1.91
C VAL A 357 13.79 -1.31 2.54
N PRO A 358 14.23 -0.22 3.18
CA PRO A 358 13.35 0.82 3.69
C PRO A 358 12.48 1.43 2.59
N VAL A 359 11.19 1.64 2.86
CA VAL A 359 10.26 2.29 1.93
C VAL A 359 9.68 3.53 2.61
N SER A 360 9.79 4.67 1.94
CA SER A 360 9.20 5.94 2.38
C SER A 360 8.17 6.41 1.36
N VAL A 361 7.01 6.80 1.83
CA VAL A 361 5.94 7.41 1.04
C VAL A 361 5.81 8.87 1.46
N GLN A 362 6.00 9.80 0.53
CA GLN A 362 5.94 11.23 0.83
C GLN A 362 4.97 11.93 -0.12
N SER A 363 4.02 12.67 0.47
CA SER A 363 3.04 13.46 -0.28
C SER A 363 2.31 12.68 -1.38
N LEU A 364 2.06 11.40 -1.14
CA LEU A 364 1.27 10.57 -2.06
C LEU A 364 -0.19 11.00 -1.97
N ARG A 365 -0.79 11.30 -3.11
CA ARG A 365 -2.20 11.66 -3.22
C ARG A 365 -2.91 10.67 -4.13
N VAL A 366 -4.08 10.20 -3.69
CA VAL A 366 -5.00 9.40 -4.49
C VAL A 366 -6.25 10.23 -4.69
N GLY A 367 -6.64 10.47 -5.96
CA GLY A 367 -7.83 11.26 -6.29
C GLY A 367 -9.12 10.61 -5.82
N GLN A 368 -9.21 9.29 -5.98
CA GLN A 368 -10.35 8.48 -5.59
C GLN A 368 -9.86 7.16 -4.98
N LEU A 369 -9.98 7.03 -3.67
CA LEU A 369 -9.80 5.75 -2.99
C LEU A 369 -11.11 4.96 -3.06
N GLU A 370 -11.05 3.68 -3.39
CA GLU A 370 -12.20 2.79 -3.52
C GLU A 370 -12.00 1.53 -2.67
N TRP A 371 -13.10 0.99 -2.17
CA TRP A 371 -13.16 -0.29 -1.49
C TRP A 371 -14.39 -1.06 -1.93
N ARG A 372 -14.19 -2.22 -2.60
CA ARG A 372 -15.29 -3.07 -3.11
C ARG A 372 -16.32 -2.32 -3.98
N GLY A 373 -15.84 -1.34 -4.76
CA GLY A 373 -16.68 -0.53 -5.65
C GLY A 373 -17.30 0.71 -4.99
N GLU A 374 -17.11 0.94 -3.69
CA GLU A 374 -17.54 2.13 -2.99
C GLU A 374 -16.42 3.18 -2.94
N ALA A 375 -16.79 4.42 -3.19
CA ALA A 375 -15.89 5.56 -3.20
C ALA A 375 -15.66 6.08 -1.78
N LEU A 376 -14.42 6.01 -1.29
CA LEU A 376 -14.03 6.53 0.02
C LEU A 376 -13.58 7.99 -0.01
N GLY A 377 -13.36 8.54 -1.21
CA GLY A 377 -12.88 9.91 -1.42
C GLY A 377 -11.38 10.03 -1.66
N ALA A 378 -10.89 11.25 -1.65
CA ALA A 378 -9.48 11.53 -1.90
C ALA A 378 -8.62 11.20 -0.69
N LEU A 379 -7.51 10.44 -0.91
CA LEU A 379 -6.55 10.09 0.14
C LEU A 379 -5.26 10.90 0.00
N SER A 380 -4.75 11.40 1.12
CA SER A 380 -3.36 11.82 1.26
C SER A 380 -2.64 10.86 2.21
N LEU A 381 -1.45 10.39 1.82
CA LEU A 381 -0.69 9.40 2.57
C LEU A 381 0.78 9.80 2.69
N GLU A 382 1.29 9.72 3.91
CA GLU A 382 2.71 9.74 4.23
C GLU A 382 3.03 8.48 5.04
N ALA A 383 4.06 7.74 4.70
CA ALA A 383 4.41 6.53 5.43
C ALA A 383 5.90 6.24 5.39
N SER A 384 6.37 5.51 6.38
CA SER A 384 7.71 4.96 6.47
C SER A 384 7.62 3.52 6.92
N VAL A 385 8.26 2.63 6.18
CA VAL A 385 8.30 1.20 6.46
C VAL A 385 9.76 0.76 6.47
N GLU A 386 10.22 0.23 7.60
CA GLU A 386 11.57 -0.28 7.81
C GLU A 386 11.51 -1.62 8.55
N GLY A 387 11.62 -2.70 7.82
CA GLY A 387 11.38 -4.04 8.34
C GLY A 387 9.97 -4.14 8.94
N VAL A 388 9.88 -4.46 10.23
CA VAL A 388 8.61 -4.56 10.98
C VAL A 388 8.09 -3.22 11.50
N ARG A 389 8.89 -2.15 11.43
CA ARG A 389 8.46 -0.82 11.84
C ARG A 389 7.65 -0.17 10.73
N VAL A 390 6.48 0.31 11.06
CA VAL A 390 5.59 1.07 10.16
C VAL A 390 5.12 2.31 10.89
N ASP A 391 5.32 3.48 10.29
CA ASP A 391 4.74 4.75 10.69
C ASP A 391 3.99 5.31 9.48
N ALA A 392 2.69 5.55 9.61
CA ALA A 392 1.87 6.08 8.53
C ALA A 392 0.95 7.18 9.03
N GLN A 393 0.79 8.22 8.23
CA GLN A 393 -0.18 9.29 8.42
C GLN A 393 -1.08 9.36 7.19
N PHE A 394 -2.39 9.34 7.40
CA PHE A 394 -3.37 9.35 6.32
C PHE A 394 -4.49 10.35 6.58
N SER A 395 -5.06 10.86 5.50
CA SER A 395 -6.19 11.79 5.55
C SER A 395 -7.12 11.56 4.36
N LEU A 396 -8.39 11.30 4.69
CA LEU A 396 -9.54 11.31 3.80
C LEU A 396 -10.46 12.50 4.21
N PRO A 397 -11.47 12.84 3.43
CA PRO A 397 -12.41 13.92 3.79
C PRO A 397 -13.10 13.72 5.15
N TRP A 398 -13.40 12.48 5.50
CA TRP A 398 -14.14 12.08 6.69
C TRP A 398 -13.29 11.37 7.76
N LEU A 399 -12.02 11.09 7.48
CA LEU A 399 -11.13 10.34 8.39
C LEU A 399 -9.72 10.91 8.35
N ARG A 400 -9.13 11.16 9.52
CA ARG A 400 -7.73 11.58 9.64
C ARG A 400 -7.07 10.82 10.78
N GLY A 401 -5.90 10.24 10.51
CA GLY A 401 -5.24 9.44 11.53
C GLY A 401 -3.81 9.07 11.23
N THR A 402 -3.24 8.32 12.17
CA THR A 402 -1.90 7.73 12.09
C THR A 402 -1.96 6.26 12.47
N PHE A 403 -1.13 5.46 11.83
CA PHE A 403 -0.89 4.07 12.19
C PHE A 403 0.58 3.89 12.55
N GLN A 404 0.85 3.22 13.66
CA GLN A 404 2.19 2.92 14.12
C GLN A 404 2.31 1.44 14.46
N GLN A 405 3.39 0.82 14.01
CA GLN A 405 3.77 -0.55 14.36
C GLN A 405 5.25 -0.58 14.73
N GLN A 406 5.57 -1.11 15.89
CA GLN A 406 6.92 -1.18 16.40
C GLN A 406 7.17 -2.52 17.12
N PRO A 407 8.40 -3.06 17.13
CA PRO A 407 8.74 -4.19 17.99
C PRO A 407 8.48 -3.84 19.46
N SER A 408 7.89 -4.75 20.21
CA SER A 408 7.73 -4.59 21.67
C SER A 408 9.09 -4.62 22.34
N LEU A 409 9.40 -3.60 23.14
CA LEU A 409 10.60 -3.63 23.97
C LEU A 409 10.41 -4.65 25.10
N PRO A 410 11.40 -5.53 25.38
CA PRO A 410 11.32 -6.46 26.49
C PRO A 410 11.17 -5.66 27.80
N ARG A 411 10.15 -6.00 28.61
CA ARG A 411 9.99 -5.42 29.94
C ARG A 411 11.23 -5.80 30.78
N ARG A 412 11.86 -4.83 31.43
CA ARG A 412 12.99 -5.02 32.33
C ARG A 412 12.62 -6.08 33.40
N GLY A 413 13.20 -7.30 33.31
CA GLY A 413 12.99 -8.39 34.25
C GLY A 413 12.30 -9.64 33.73
N ALA A 414 11.83 -9.68 32.47
CA ALA A 414 11.31 -10.91 31.87
C ALA A 414 12.48 -11.73 31.26
N VAL A 415 12.65 -12.95 31.72
CA VAL A 415 13.71 -13.89 31.30
C VAL A 415 13.29 -14.68 30.05
N GLU A 416 12.06 -14.48 29.54
CA GLU A 416 11.59 -15.16 28.32
C GLU A 416 11.63 -14.19 27.13
N GLN A 417 12.33 -14.65 26.10
CA GLN A 417 12.35 -14.05 24.77
C GLN A 417 10.91 -14.00 24.24
N LEU A 418 10.29 -12.81 24.30
CA LEU A 418 9.10 -12.47 23.51
C LEU A 418 9.58 -12.00 22.12
N ASP A 419 10.23 -12.91 21.38
CA ASP A 419 10.54 -12.67 19.98
C ASP A 419 9.22 -12.65 19.20
N GLY A 420 8.90 -11.47 18.62
CA GLY A 420 7.80 -11.33 17.68
C GLY A 420 6.57 -10.57 18.15
N VAL A 421 6.50 -10.10 19.41
CA VAL A 421 5.35 -9.27 19.83
C VAL A 421 5.48 -7.86 19.26
N LEU A 422 4.53 -7.44 18.45
CA LEU A 422 4.45 -6.10 17.86
C LEU A 422 3.54 -5.21 18.73
N ASN A 423 3.94 -3.97 18.91
CA ASN A 423 3.06 -2.91 19.42
C ASN A 423 2.43 -2.19 18.24
N ARG A 424 1.11 -2.29 18.09
CA ARG A 424 0.33 -1.72 16.98
C ARG A 424 -0.66 -0.71 17.52
N GLN A 425 -0.64 0.50 16.98
CA GLN A 425 -1.53 1.58 17.38
C GLN A 425 -2.12 2.29 16.15
N LEU A 426 -3.43 2.41 16.12
CA LEU A 426 -4.19 3.24 15.20
C LEU A 426 -4.77 4.42 15.98
N SER A 427 -4.33 5.64 15.66
CA SER A 427 -4.81 6.85 16.28
C SER A 427 -5.57 7.67 15.23
N ILE A 428 -6.87 7.80 15.43
CA ILE A 428 -7.78 8.56 14.57
C ILE A 428 -8.04 9.89 15.29
N ALA A 429 -7.52 10.97 14.71
CA ALA A 429 -7.70 12.30 15.28
C ALA A 429 -9.10 12.86 15.00
N PHE A 430 -9.70 12.46 13.86
CA PHE A 430 -10.99 12.95 13.41
C PHE A 430 -11.70 11.85 12.62
N LEU A 431 -12.97 11.61 12.93
CA LEU A 431 -13.87 10.68 12.25
C LEU A 431 -15.25 11.32 12.10
N ASP A 432 -15.67 11.58 10.87
CA ASP A 432 -17.01 12.06 10.54
C ASP A 432 -17.86 10.91 9.99
N LEU A 433 -18.86 10.51 10.73
CA LEU A 433 -19.73 9.38 10.37
C LEU A 433 -20.64 9.70 9.17
N ASP A 434 -20.94 10.98 8.90
CA ASP A 434 -21.73 11.38 7.73
C ASP A 434 -20.96 11.24 6.42
N GLY A 435 -19.63 11.18 6.48
CA GLY A 435 -18.74 10.97 5.35
C GLY A 435 -18.52 9.49 5.00
N LEU A 436 -19.02 8.58 5.82
CA LEU A 436 -19.01 7.15 5.50
C LEU A 436 -19.88 6.91 4.26
N PRO A 437 -19.48 6.01 3.35
CA PRO A 437 -20.30 5.63 2.21
C PRO A 437 -21.71 5.17 2.62
N ASP A 438 -22.72 5.49 1.81
CA ASP A 438 -24.14 5.19 2.07
C ASP A 438 -24.43 3.68 2.31
N ARG A 439 -23.49 2.82 1.94
CA ARG A 439 -23.56 1.37 2.14
C ARG A 439 -22.62 0.86 3.22
N ALA A 440 -22.21 1.72 4.15
CA ALA A 440 -21.40 1.29 5.29
C ALA A 440 -22.07 0.17 6.11
N ASP A 441 -23.39 0.11 6.12
CA ASP A 441 -24.22 -0.99 6.65
C ASP A 441 -23.94 -2.33 5.93
N GLN A 442 -23.68 -2.30 4.62
CA GLN A 442 -23.32 -3.52 3.86
C GLN A 442 -21.88 -3.98 4.11
N TRP A 443 -21.01 -3.12 4.66
CA TRP A 443 -19.69 -3.57 5.11
C TRP A 443 -19.76 -4.50 6.30
N VAL A 444 -20.82 -4.39 7.06
CA VAL A 444 -21.14 -5.27 8.20
C VAL A 444 -21.64 -6.63 7.71
N ASP A 445 -22.36 -6.66 6.58
CA ASP A 445 -22.76 -7.89 5.87
C ASP A 445 -21.61 -8.51 5.07
N ALA A 446 -20.49 -7.76 4.91
CA ALA A 446 -19.28 -8.35 4.36
C ALA A 446 -18.88 -9.51 5.26
N VAL A 447 -18.93 -10.71 4.70
CA VAL A 447 -18.44 -11.93 5.35
C VAL A 447 -17.15 -11.57 6.08
N PRO A 448 -17.12 -11.67 7.41
CA PRO A 448 -15.92 -11.36 8.16
C PRO A 448 -14.77 -12.18 7.59
N PRO A 449 -13.54 -11.67 7.64
CA PRO A 449 -12.39 -12.41 7.12
C PRO A 449 -12.47 -13.83 7.67
N THR A 450 -12.47 -14.81 6.78
CA THR A 450 -12.48 -16.20 7.20
C THR A 450 -11.27 -16.43 8.10
N PRO A 451 -11.30 -17.36 9.05
CA PRO A 451 -10.13 -17.67 9.88
C PRO A 451 -8.84 -17.94 9.08
N ALA A 452 -8.97 -18.32 7.80
CA ALA A 452 -7.84 -18.48 6.88
C ALA A 452 -7.25 -17.14 6.37
N GLU A 453 -7.98 -16.04 6.46
CA GLU A 453 -7.56 -14.69 6.02
C GLU A 453 -6.95 -13.88 7.17
N VAL A 454 -7.13 -14.31 8.42
CA VAL A 454 -6.48 -13.69 9.58
C VAL A 454 -5.07 -14.26 9.73
N PRO A 455 -4.05 -13.44 9.89
CA PRO A 455 -2.70 -13.94 10.13
C PRO A 455 -2.67 -14.92 11.30
N PRO A 456 -1.96 -16.06 11.19
CA PRO A 456 -1.92 -17.09 12.24
C PRO A 456 -1.33 -16.58 13.57
N GLN A 457 -0.69 -15.43 13.56
CA GLN A 457 -0.20 -14.72 14.74
C GLN A 457 -0.72 -13.28 14.73
N TRP A 458 -1.98 -13.11 15.18
CA TRP A 458 -2.51 -11.77 15.39
C TRP A 458 -1.84 -11.13 16.61
N THR A 459 -1.45 -9.87 16.48
CA THR A 459 -0.99 -9.05 17.60
C THR A 459 -2.02 -7.97 17.91
N PRO A 460 -2.32 -7.71 19.20
CA PRO A 460 -3.33 -6.73 19.59
C PRO A 460 -3.10 -5.36 18.94
N LEU A 461 -4.20 -4.72 18.49
CA LEU A 461 -4.21 -3.39 17.92
C LEU A 461 -4.89 -2.43 18.89
N VAL A 462 -4.15 -1.44 19.39
CA VAL A 462 -4.70 -0.33 20.17
C VAL A 462 -5.33 0.69 19.20
N VAL A 463 -6.62 0.95 19.36
CA VAL A 463 -7.36 1.94 18.56
C VAL A 463 -7.76 3.08 19.46
N LYS A 464 -7.49 4.32 19.04
CA LYS A 464 -7.90 5.56 19.71
C LYS A 464 -8.56 6.49 18.71
N VAL A 465 -9.76 6.94 18.98
CA VAL A 465 -10.48 7.94 18.19
C VAL A 465 -10.71 9.13 19.07
N SER A 466 -10.10 10.29 18.75
CA SER A 466 -10.11 11.46 19.61
C SER A 466 -11.36 12.32 19.41
N GLU A 467 -11.89 12.36 18.19
CA GLU A 467 -13.07 13.16 17.87
C GLU A 467 -13.95 12.39 16.86
N ILE A 468 -15.18 12.11 17.25
CA ILE A 468 -16.20 11.47 16.41
C ILE A 468 -17.31 12.49 16.18
N TYR A 469 -17.69 12.69 14.92
CA TYR A 469 -18.75 13.62 14.52
C TYR A 469 -19.88 12.89 13.80
N ARG A 470 -21.09 13.42 13.97
CA ARG A 470 -22.26 13.10 13.18
C ARG A 470 -23.17 14.32 13.08
N THR A 471 -23.63 14.67 11.89
CA THR A 471 -24.53 15.82 11.64
C THR A 471 -23.98 17.11 12.30
N HIS A 472 -22.66 17.33 12.19
CA HIS A 472 -21.90 18.46 12.79
C HIS A 472 -21.83 18.45 14.33
N ASN A 473 -22.39 17.46 15.00
CA ASN A 473 -22.30 17.32 16.46
C ASN A 473 -21.12 16.40 16.83
N SER A 474 -20.39 16.79 17.86
CA SER A 474 -19.37 15.91 18.45
C SER A 474 -20.06 14.84 19.27
N LEU A 475 -19.78 13.57 18.96
CA LEU A 475 -20.25 12.42 19.72
C LEU A 475 -19.26 12.01 20.81
N GLY A 476 -18.04 12.59 20.82
CA GLY A 476 -17.00 12.33 21.82
C GLY A 476 -15.81 11.54 21.29
N ASP A 477 -15.19 10.79 22.19
CA ASP A 477 -13.99 9.99 21.95
C ASP A 477 -14.16 8.53 22.39
N ILE A 478 -13.35 7.63 21.81
CA ILE A 478 -13.33 6.21 22.20
C ILE A 478 -11.92 5.64 22.03
N ALA A 479 -11.52 4.79 22.95
CA ALA A 479 -10.30 4.00 22.85
C ALA A 479 -10.59 2.54 23.21
N LEU A 480 -9.94 1.60 22.48
CA LEU A 480 -10.13 0.17 22.70
C LEU A 480 -8.91 -0.63 22.21
N VAL A 481 -8.85 -1.86 22.59
CA VAL A 481 -7.90 -2.85 22.06
C VAL A 481 -8.66 -3.89 21.26
N VAL A 482 -8.24 -4.09 20.01
CA VAL A 482 -8.76 -5.15 19.14
C VAL A 482 -7.83 -6.35 19.21
N ASP A 483 -8.36 -7.48 19.59
CA ASP A 483 -7.64 -8.75 19.66
C ASP A 483 -8.37 -9.84 18.88
N TYR A 484 -7.67 -10.91 18.53
CA TYR A 484 -8.24 -12.05 17.84
C TYR A 484 -7.63 -13.35 18.34
N ASP A 485 -8.48 -14.28 18.72
CA ASP A 485 -8.11 -15.64 19.05
C ASP A 485 -8.79 -16.63 18.08
N PRO A 486 -8.06 -17.55 17.45
CA PRO A 486 -8.65 -18.53 16.52
C PRO A 486 -9.77 -19.39 17.11
N SER A 487 -9.82 -19.59 18.43
CA SER A 487 -10.85 -20.36 19.13
C SER A 487 -12.06 -19.53 19.55
N ASP A 488 -11.84 -18.26 19.91
CA ASP A 488 -12.85 -17.40 20.53
C ASP A 488 -13.32 -16.26 19.60
N GLY A 489 -12.61 -16.01 18.49
CA GLY A 489 -12.92 -14.97 17.52
C GLY A 489 -12.34 -13.60 17.87
N TRP A 490 -13.06 -12.54 17.52
CA TRP A 490 -12.66 -11.16 17.78
C TRP A 490 -13.04 -10.71 19.17
N GLU A 491 -12.11 -10.06 19.89
CA GLU A 491 -12.33 -9.40 21.16
C GLU A 491 -12.00 -7.91 21.08
N PHE A 492 -12.94 -7.07 21.47
CA PHE A 492 -12.76 -5.64 21.66
C PHE A 492 -12.79 -5.37 23.16
N ARG A 493 -11.67 -5.03 23.76
CA ARG A 493 -11.50 -4.92 25.21
C ARG A 493 -10.91 -3.57 25.62
N ASP A 494 -10.93 -3.30 26.91
CA ASP A 494 -10.46 -2.05 27.51
C ASP A 494 -11.12 -0.82 26.85
N ILE A 495 -12.40 -0.95 26.52
CA ILE A 495 -13.16 0.10 25.84
C ILE A 495 -13.35 1.26 26.82
N THR A 496 -12.83 2.42 26.48
CA THR A 496 -12.84 3.64 27.31
C THR A 496 -13.10 4.86 26.46
N GLY A 497 -13.53 5.95 27.07
CA GLY A 497 -13.76 7.23 26.41
C GLY A 497 -15.07 7.87 26.90
N ASN A 498 -15.38 9.00 26.33
CA ASN A 498 -16.65 9.68 26.54
C ASN A 498 -17.39 9.75 25.20
N PHE A 499 -18.25 8.77 24.97
CA PHE A 499 -18.97 8.61 23.71
C PHE A 499 -20.48 8.69 23.95
N LEU A 500 -21.15 9.55 23.19
CA LEU A 500 -22.60 9.86 23.35
C LEU A 500 -22.95 10.40 24.76
N GLY A 501 -22.06 11.16 25.39
CA GLY A 501 -22.28 11.67 26.74
C GLY A 501 -22.14 10.61 27.84
N ILE A 502 -21.77 9.40 27.49
CA ILE A 502 -21.58 8.24 28.38
C ILE A 502 -20.09 7.97 28.52
N LYS A 503 -19.60 7.93 29.76
CA LYS A 503 -18.21 7.58 30.04
C LYS A 503 -18.06 6.07 30.17
N TRP A 504 -17.44 5.45 29.17
CA TRP A 504 -17.18 4.01 29.09
C TRP A 504 -16.01 3.63 29.99
N LEU A 505 -16.16 2.54 30.75
CA LEU A 505 -15.14 2.10 31.71
C LEU A 505 -14.32 0.93 31.16
N PRO A 506 -13.06 0.77 31.60
CA PRO A 506 -12.12 -0.25 31.05
C PRO A 506 -12.56 -1.69 31.17
N SER A 507 -13.56 -1.99 32.02
CA SER A 507 -14.16 -3.33 32.12
C SER A 507 -15.11 -3.66 30.95
N THR A 508 -15.42 -2.67 30.10
CA THR A 508 -16.26 -2.88 28.93
C THR A 508 -15.52 -3.69 27.86
N ARG A 509 -16.22 -4.71 27.36
CA ARG A 509 -15.71 -5.59 26.31
C ARG A 509 -16.82 -6.07 25.38
N ILE A 510 -16.48 -6.34 24.13
CA ILE A 510 -17.33 -6.97 23.13
C ILE A 510 -16.57 -8.19 22.60
N GLY A 511 -17.19 -9.36 22.64
CA GLY A 511 -16.73 -10.57 22.00
C GLY A 511 -17.56 -10.87 20.76
N TRP A 512 -16.94 -11.20 19.65
CA TRP A 512 -17.61 -11.59 18.42
C TRP A 512 -17.05 -12.90 17.90
N ARG A 513 -17.80 -13.97 18.10
CA ARG A 513 -17.42 -15.32 17.69
C ARG A 513 -18.06 -15.69 16.36
N ILE A 514 -17.26 -16.31 15.50
CA ILE A 514 -17.68 -16.82 14.20
C ILE A 514 -17.45 -18.32 14.21
N GLY A 515 -18.51 -19.11 14.22
CA GLY A 515 -18.44 -20.57 14.31
C GLY A 515 -19.30 -21.28 13.27
N PRO A 516 -19.28 -22.62 13.27
CA PRO A 516 -20.10 -23.45 12.35
C PRO A 516 -21.60 -23.24 12.52
N GLU A 517 -22.05 -22.82 13.72
CA GLU A 517 -23.44 -22.58 14.05
C GLU A 517 -23.91 -21.14 13.74
N GLY A 518 -23.01 -20.30 13.18
CA GLY A 518 -23.28 -18.90 12.88
C GLY A 518 -22.39 -17.93 13.66
N GLN A 519 -22.84 -16.71 13.73
CA GLN A 519 -22.17 -15.63 14.45
C GLN A 519 -22.87 -15.38 15.79
N GLU A 520 -22.11 -15.09 16.83
CA GLU A 520 -22.62 -14.70 18.14
C GLU A 520 -21.81 -13.51 18.67
N THR A 521 -22.50 -12.49 19.16
CA THR A 521 -21.89 -11.34 19.82
C THR A 521 -22.25 -11.33 21.29
N SER A 522 -21.28 -11.03 22.15
CA SER A 522 -21.43 -10.80 23.58
C SER A 522 -20.94 -9.40 23.94
N LEU A 523 -21.66 -8.70 24.80
CA LEU A 523 -21.31 -7.38 25.32
C LEU A 523 -21.36 -7.41 26.85
N SER A 524 -20.23 -7.11 27.49
CA SER A 524 -20.20 -6.72 28.91
C SER A 524 -19.91 -5.24 28.99
N LEU A 525 -20.87 -4.44 29.37
CA LEU A 525 -20.82 -2.98 29.42
C LEU A 525 -20.72 -2.51 30.86
N ALA A 526 -19.81 -1.58 31.13
CA ALA A 526 -19.78 -0.79 32.35
C ALA A 526 -19.55 0.68 31.98
N ALA A 527 -20.42 1.56 32.48
CA ALA A 527 -20.37 2.97 32.13
C ALA A 527 -20.84 3.87 33.26
N GLU A 528 -20.31 5.09 33.33
CA GLU A 528 -20.78 6.18 34.13
C GLU A 528 -21.62 7.11 33.24
N LEU A 529 -22.79 7.49 33.72
CA LEU A 529 -23.71 8.43 33.05
C LEU A 529 -23.48 9.84 33.61
N SER A 530 -23.42 10.83 32.73
CA SER A 530 -23.39 12.26 33.12
C SER A 530 -24.80 12.82 33.10
N ASP A 531 -25.34 13.06 31.91
CA ASP A 531 -26.72 13.49 31.68
C ASP A 531 -27.34 12.63 30.55
N ILE A 532 -28.32 11.82 30.91
CA ILE A 532 -29.02 10.96 29.93
C ILE A 532 -29.78 11.82 28.91
N GLY A 533 -30.32 12.98 29.32
CA GLY A 533 -31.03 13.88 28.42
C GLY A 533 -30.15 14.39 27.31
N GLU A 534 -28.90 14.79 27.60
CA GLU A 534 -27.91 15.16 26.61
C GLU A 534 -27.54 14.00 25.70
N SER A 535 -27.34 12.80 26.27
CA SER A 535 -27.06 11.57 25.50
C SER A 535 -28.18 11.23 24.52
N LEU A 536 -29.42 11.36 24.92
CA LEU A 536 -30.61 11.17 24.07
C LEU A 536 -30.66 12.21 22.93
N ALA A 537 -30.39 13.48 23.27
CA ALA A 537 -30.37 14.53 22.26
C ALA A 537 -29.29 14.32 21.19
N LEU A 538 -28.10 13.78 21.52
CA LEU A 538 -27.05 13.42 20.57
C LEU A 538 -27.47 12.37 19.54
N ILE A 539 -28.39 11.50 19.89
CA ILE A 539 -28.97 10.48 18.98
C ILE A 539 -30.27 10.94 18.33
N GLY A 540 -30.67 12.21 18.53
CA GLY A 540 -31.86 12.79 17.91
C GLY A 540 -33.18 12.48 18.66
N VAL A 541 -33.12 12.01 19.90
CA VAL A 541 -34.27 11.71 20.76
C VAL A 541 -34.52 12.85 21.72
N ALA A 542 -35.79 13.23 21.89
CA ALA A 542 -36.16 14.25 22.87
C ALA A 542 -35.72 13.81 24.28
N PRO A 543 -35.16 14.72 25.11
CA PRO A 543 -34.74 14.39 26.46
C PRO A 543 -35.97 14.12 27.36
N LEU A 544 -36.20 12.84 27.66
CA LEU A 544 -37.28 12.36 28.51
C LEU A 544 -36.91 12.43 30.00
N VAL A 545 -35.63 12.35 30.27
CA VAL A 545 -35.03 12.36 31.61
C VAL A 545 -33.78 13.21 31.59
N GLU A 546 -33.65 14.10 32.53
CA GLU A 546 -32.42 14.83 32.83
C GLU A 546 -31.83 14.27 34.12
N THR A 547 -30.53 13.99 34.15
CA THR A 547 -29.84 13.41 35.31
C THR A 547 -28.54 14.18 35.60
N ARG A 548 -28.06 14.07 36.84
CA ARG A 548 -26.74 14.62 37.22
C ARG A 548 -25.65 13.59 37.30
N GLY A 549 -25.98 12.32 37.09
CA GLY A 549 -25.06 11.21 37.09
C GLY A 549 -25.76 9.88 37.27
N GLY A 550 -24.98 8.80 37.09
CA GLY A 550 -25.46 7.45 37.27
C GLY A 550 -24.45 6.40 36.84
N ASN A 551 -24.86 5.16 36.97
CA ASN A 551 -24.08 4.00 36.52
C ASN A 551 -24.95 3.07 35.66
N LEU A 552 -24.34 2.49 34.67
CA LEU A 552 -24.96 1.52 33.76
C LEU A 552 -24.05 0.30 33.65
N THR A 553 -24.59 -0.88 33.88
CA THR A 553 -23.92 -2.15 33.58
C THR A 553 -24.85 -3.05 32.81
N ALA A 554 -24.33 -3.72 31.77
CA ALA A 554 -25.11 -4.69 31.01
C ALA A 554 -24.24 -5.88 30.62
N ASP A 555 -24.88 -7.06 30.63
CA ASP A 555 -24.34 -8.30 30.08
C ASP A 555 -25.33 -8.85 29.08
N TRP A 556 -25.03 -8.68 27.80
CA TRP A 556 -25.91 -9.06 26.69
C TRP A 556 -25.23 -10.01 25.72
N ARG A 557 -26.08 -10.85 25.08
CA ARG A 557 -25.67 -11.70 23.96
C ARG A 557 -26.77 -11.71 22.90
N TRP A 558 -26.35 -11.77 21.63
CA TRP A 558 -27.26 -11.92 20.50
C TRP A 558 -26.64 -12.73 19.38
N GLN A 559 -27.49 -13.32 18.53
CA GLN A 559 -27.05 -13.97 17.30
C GLN A 559 -26.77 -12.92 16.22
N GLY A 560 -25.65 -13.12 15.47
CA GLY A 560 -25.18 -12.17 14.48
C GLY A 560 -23.91 -11.43 14.89
N GLY A 561 -23.47 -10.50 14.03
CA GLY A 561 -22.34 -9.61 14.29
C GLY A 561 -22.69 -8.48 15.26
N PRO A 562 -21.69 -7.63 15.63
CA PRO A 562 -21.93 -6.49 16.53
C PRO A 562 -22.99 -5.51 16.04
N ALA A 563 -23.17 -5.36 14.73
CA ALA A 563 -24.17 -4.46 14.15
C ALA A 563 -25.59 -5.05 14.04
N ASP A 564 -25.76 -6.36 14.21
CA ASP A 564 -27.07 -7.03 14.23
C ASP A 564 -27.79 -6.84 15.56
N PHE A 565 -27.32 -5.88 16.38
CA PHE A 565 -27.93 -5.53 17.66
C PHE A 565 -29.38 -5.11 17.49
N SER A 566 -30.29 -5.79 18.21
CA SER A 566 -31.69 -5.44 18.28
C SER A 566 -32.22 -5.75 19.68
N ALA A 567 -33.02 -4.86 20.25
CA ALA A 567 -33.63 -5.07 21.56
C ALA A 567 -34.49 -6.35 21.61
N ALA A 568 -35.07 -6.79 20.49
CA ALA A 568 -35.84 -8.00 20.38
C ALA A 568 -34.97 -9.28 20.28
N SER A 569 -33.69 -9.18 19.94
CA SER A 569 -32.77 -10.31 19.76
C SER A 569 -31.86 -10.59 20.95
N ILE A 570 -31.68 -9.61 21.83
CA ILE A 570 -30.76 -9.72 22.96
C ILE A 570 -31.28 -10.62 24.08
N LYS A 571 -30.30 -11.26 24.74
CA LYS A 571 -30.53 -12.04 25.99
C LYS A 571 -29.56 -11.50 27.04
N GLY A 572 -30.03 -11.34 28.28
CA GLY A 572 -29.20 -10.92 29.38
C GLY A 572 -29.83 -9.83 30.21
N ALA A 573 -29.02 -9.10 30.97
CA ALA A 573 -29.51 -8.12 31.92
C ALA A 573 -28.84 -6.76 31.78
N LEU A 574 -29.56 -5.71 32.13
CA LEU A 574 -29.11 -4.32 32.29
C LEU A 574 -29.44 -3.84 33.69
N ASP A 575 -28.48 -3.35 34.42
CA ASP A 575 -28.67 -2.66 35.69
C ASP A 575 -28.41 -1.17 35.49
N LEU A 576 -29.43 -0.35 35.79
CA LEU A 576 -29.39 1.11 35.67
C LEU A 576 -29.55 1.76 37.03
N GLN A 577 -28.66 2.69 37.34
CA GLN A 577 -28.79 3.54 38.52
C GLN A 577 -28.56 5.00 38.10
N MET A 578 -29.52 5.87 38.41
CA MET A 578 -29.47 7.31 38.15
C MET A 578 -29.54 8.05 39.47
N SER A 579 -28.82 9.18 39.58
CA SER A 579 -28.80 10.03 40.75
C SER A 579 -29.23 11.44 40.37
N SER A 580 -30.13 11.99 41.20
CA SER A 580 -30.63 13.37 41.13
C SER A 580 -31.02 13.83 39.72
N GLY A 581 -32.28 13.75 39.40
CA GLY A 581 -32.78 14.13 38.08
C GLY A 581 -34.25 14.52 38.06
N SER A 582 -34.79 14.69 36.87
CA SER A 582 -36.20 14.99 36.64
C SER A 582 -36.72 14.32 35.37
N PHE A 583 -37.94 13.79 35.41
CA PHE A 583 -38.67 13.38 34.23
C PHE A 583 -39.35 14.59 33.59
N THR A 584 -39.06 14.84 32.33
CA THR A 584 -39.65 15.96 31.59
C THR A 584 -41.05 15.61 31.08
N SER A 585 -41.86 16.62 30.83
CA SER A 585 -43.22 16.44 30.29
C SER A 585 -43.23 16.26 28.75
N ALA A 586 -42.09 16.11 28.10
CA ALA A 586 -41.99 15.96 26.65
C ALA A 586 -42.69 14.66 26.17
N ASN A 587 -43.46 14.79 25.09
CA ASN A 587 -43.95 13.64 24.35
C ASN A 587 -42.86 13.30 23.33
N ALA A 588 -42.20 12.17 23.47
CA ALA A 588 -41.28 11.68 22.47
C ALA A 588 -42.03 10.78 21.50
N GLU A 589 -42.04 11.16 20.24
CA GLU A 589 -42.29 10.20 19.16
C GLU A 589 -40.98 9.41 18.97
N ALA A 590 -40.87 8.25 19.59
CA ALA A 590 -39.70 7.40 19.54
C ALA A 590 -40.03 6.13 18.74
N GLU A 591 -39.10 5.68 17.90
CA GLU A 591 -39.24 4.44 17.13
C GLU A 591 -38.36 3.32 17.73
N GLY A 592 -38.81 2.05 17.57
CA GLY A 592 -38.05 0.88 17.97
C GLY A 592 -37.74 0.77 19.46
N ALA A 593 -36.51 0.38 19.82
CA ALA A 593 -36.07 0.20 21.22
C ALA A 593 -36.19 1.46 22.08
N LEU A 594 -36.22 2.64 21.48
CA LEU A 594 -36.39 3.92 22.18
C LEU A 594 -37.78 4.12 22.73
N ARG A 595 -38.81 3.36 22.28
CA ARG A 595 -40.15 3.32 22.85
C ARG A 595 -40.17 2.85 24.31
N LEU A 596 -39.22 1.99 24.68
CA LEU A 596 -39.06 1.54 26.07
C LEU A 596 -38.76 2.72 27.02
N LEU A 597 -38.04 3.75 26.54
CA LEU A 597 -37.78 4.95 27.34
C LEU A 597 -39.04 5.73 27.62
N SER A 598 -40.05 5.67 26.77
CA SER A 598 -41.35 6.31 27.00
C SER A 598 -42.14 5.68 28.14
N LEU A 599 -42.00 4.39 28.39
CA LEU A 599 -42.59 3.69 29.55
C LEU A 599 -41.88 4.05 30.84
N LEU A 600 -40.56 4.32 30.78
CA LEU A 600 -39.80 4.76 31.95
C LEU A 600 -40.06 6.24 32.25
N ASN A 601 -40.73 6.98 31.36
CA ASN A 601 -41.14 8.35 31.58
C ASN A 601 -42.32 8.40 32.58
N LEU A 602 -41.99 8.43 33.85
CA LEU A 602 -42.93 8.51 34.94
C LEU A 602 -43.95 9.66 34.79
N SER A 603 -43.58 10.80 34.26
CA SER A 603 -44.50 11.94 34.00
C SER A 603 -45.62 11.54 33.02
N GLY A 604 -45.31 10.69 32.00
CA GLY A 604 -46.29 10.17 31.07
C GLY A 604 -47.29 9.19 31.73
N LEU A 605 -46.75 8.25 32.51
CA LEU A 605 -47.60 7.30 33.28
C LEU A 605 -48.50 7.96 34.27
N LEU A 606 -47.98 8.94 35.03
CA LEU A 606 -48.77 9.72 36.03
C LEU A 606 -49.87 10.55 35.36
N ARG A 607 -49.63 11.11 34.16
CA ARG A 607 -50.70 11.79 33.39
C ARG A 607 -51.82 10.84 33.00
N ARG A 608 -51.53 9.66 32.56
CA ARG A 608 -52.53 8.63 32.20
C ARG A 608 -53.29 8.14 33.40
N ALA A 609 -52.66 8.08 34.56
CA ALA A 609 -53.27 7.80 35.83
C ALA A 609 -54.13 8.96 36.40
N ASN A 610 -54.22 10.13 35.73
CA ASN A 610 -54.88 11.36 36.17
C ASN A 610 -54.37 11.92 37.51
N ILE A 611 -53.13 11.63 37.90
CA ILE A 611 -52.50 12.12 39.14
C ILE A 611 -51.41 13.15 38.90
N ASN A 612 -51.21 13.60 37.65
CA ASN A 612 -50.19 14.58 37.23
C ASN A 612 -50.35 15.96 37.94
N GLN A 613 -51.55 16.30 38.38
CA GLN A 613 -51.77 17.58 39.07
C GLN A 613 -51.01 17.72 40.40
N LEU A 614 -50.50 16.59 40.92
CA LEU A 614 -49.73 16.55 42.16
C LEU A 614 -48.21 16.84 41.90
N PHE A 615 -47.77 16.82 40.63
CA PHE A 615 -46.37 16.81 40.24
C PHE A 615 -46.01 17.86 39.15
N ASP A 616 -46.72 18.98 39.04
CA ASP A 616 -46.45 20.03 38.08
C ASP A 616 -45.32 20.95 38.62
N PRO A 617 -44.16 21.13 37.91
CA PRO A 617 -43.91 21.02 36.47
C PRO A 617 -43.12 19.78 36.01
N GLY A 618 -42.98 18.76 36.80
CA GLY A 618 -42.26 17.52 36.50
C GLY A 618 -41.95 16.70 37.75
N VAL A 619 -41.61 15.41 37.60
CA VAL A 619 -41.26 14.51 38.71
C VAL A 619 -39.75 14.57 38.90
N THR A 620 -39.30 15.21 39.99
CA THR A 620 -37.91 15.20 40.41
C THR A 620 -37.61 13.96 41.25
N PHE A 621 -36.43 13.42 41.11
CA PHE A 621 -35.96 12.27 41.89
C PHE A 621 -34.55 12.48 42.43
N ASP A 622 -34.28 11.89 43.60
CA ASP A 622 -32.95 11.80 44.17
C ASP A 622 -32.19 10.56 43.70
N GLN A 623 -32.93 9.45 43.49
CA GLN A 623 -32.41 8.20 42.96
C GLN A 623 -33.46 7.49 42.11
N ALA A 624 -33.03 6.89 40.98
CA ALA A 624 -33.80 5.93 40.24
C ALA A 624 -32.90 4.73 39.90
N LYS A 625 -33.41 3.52 40.12
CA LYS A 625 -32.68 2.27 39.89
C LYS A 625 -33.58 1.17 39.41
N GLY A 626 -33.05 0.29 38.52
CA GLY A 626 -33.78 -0.85 38.05
C GLY A 626 -32.91 -1.85 37.34
N ARG A 627 -33.42 -3.08 37.28
CA ARG A 627 -32.90 -4.19 36.54
C ARG A 627 -33.85 -4.55 35.41
N PHE A 628 -33.30 -4.76 34.22
CA PHE A 628 -34.01 -5.04 32.98
C PHE A 628 -33.49 -6.37 32.43
N GLU A 629 -34.31 -7.37 32.32
CA GLU A 629 -33.95 -8.74 31.91
C GLU A 629 -34.54 -9.03 30.53
N PHE A 630 -33.68 -9.26 29.54
CA PHE A 630 -34.03 -9.48 28.14
C PHE A 630 -33.95 -10.98 27.82
N ALA A 631 -34.97 -11.52 27.17
CA ALA A 631 -35.02 -12.93 26.74
C ALA A 631 -35.88 -13.09 25.49
N GLU A 632 -35.28 -13.22 24.29
CA GLU A 632 -35.97 -13.58 23.04
C GLU A 632 -37.21 -12.73 22.70
N GLY A 633 -37.07 -11.42 22.77
CA GLY A 633 -38.16 -10.49 22.50
C GLY A 633 -39.03 -10.15 23.71
N LEU A 634 -38.75 -10.75 24.86
CA LEU A 634 -39.38 -10.42 26.12
C LEU A 634 -38.45 -9.56 26.99
N LEU A 635 -38.99 -8.55 27.62
CA LEU A 635 -38.30 -7.71 28.60
C LEU A 635 -39.05 -7.80 29.94
N ALA A 636 -38.43 -8.42 30.93
CA ALA A 636 -38.92 -8.39 32.29
C ALA A 636 -38.28 -7.24 33.08
N ILE A 637 -39.08 -6.46 33.77
CA ILE A 637 -38.67 -5.42 34.70
C ILE A 637 -39.15 -5.83 36.10
N PRO A 638 -38.34 -6.60 36.86
CA PRO A 638 -38.75 -7.08 38.18
C PRO A 638 -39.07 -5.94 39.14
N ALA A 639 -38.26 -4.85 39.09
CA ALA A 639 -38.53 -3.63 39.82
C ALA A 639 -37.69 -2.47 39.24
N PHE A 640 -38.36 -1.40 38.86
CA PHE A 640 -37.75 -0.09 38.60
C PHE A 640 -38.24 0.87 39.62
N SER A 641 -37.41 1.32 40.55
CA SER A 641 -37.77 2.16 41.64
C SER A 641 -37.24 3.60 41.49
N ILE A 642 -38.05 4.58 41.83
CA ILE A 642 -37.75 6.01 41.77
C ILE A 642 -38.07 6.59 43.12
N GLU A 643 -37.11 7.27 43.74
CA GLU A 643 -37.22 7.89 45.06
C GLU A 643 -36.87 9.38 44.93
N GLY A 644 -37.72 10.22 45.48
CA GLY A 644 -37.53 11.66 45.49
C GLY A 644 -38.47 12.39 46.44
N SER A 645 -38.37 13.71 46.49
CA SER A 645 -39.20 14.57 47.36
C SER A 645 -40.70 14.48 47.04
N GLY A 646 -41.07 14.08 45.82
CA GLY A 646 -42.44 13.89 45.39
C GLY A 646 -43.06 12.54 45.80
N GLY A 647 -42.28 11.58 46.28
CA GLY A 647 -42.73 10.25 46.68
C GLY A 647 -41.78 9.10 46.26
N TYR A 648 -42.25 7.89 46.44
CA TYR A 648 -41.60 6.66 45.98
C TYR A 648 -42.49 5.97 44.93
N PHE A 649 -41.87 5.62 43.83
CA PHE A 649 -42.54 4.91 42.72
C PHE A 649 -41.81 3.59 42.44
N SER A 650 -42.56 2.54 42.21
CA SER A 650 -42.00 1.27 41.81
C SER A 650 -42.83 0.70 40.65
N PHE A 651 -42.14 0.42 39.55
CA PHE A 651 -42.74 -0.17 38.36
C PHE A 651 -42.14 -1.57 38.12
N SER A 652 -43.02 -2.55 37.94
CA SER A 652 -42.69 -3.92 37.55
C SER A 652 -43.50 -4.32 36.34
N SER A 653 -42.94 -4.95 35.36
CA SER A 653 -43.68 -5.32 34.16
C SER A 653 -43.02 -6.42 33.37
N ASP A 654 -43.82 -7.14 32.57
CA ASP A 654 -43.41 -7.96 31.45
C ASP A 654 -43.83 -7.27 30.15
N ILE A 655 -42.90 -7.13 29.23
CA ILE A 655 -43.07 -6.41 27.96
C ILE A 655 -42.73 -7.36 26.82
N ASP A 656 -43.66 -7.54 25.89
CA ASP A 656 -43.39 -8.21 24.62
C ASP A 656 -42.91 -7.16 23.61
N LEU A 657 -41.63 -7.21 23.24
CA LEU A 657 -40.99 -6.30 22.32
C LEU A 657 -41.35 -6.54 20.85
N ILE A 658 -41.89 -7.76 20.58
CA ILE A 658 -42.29 -8.16 19.21
C ILE A 658 -43.76 -7.79 19.00
N ALA A 659 -44.63 -8.07 19.98
CA ALA A 659 -46.05 -7.71 19.94
C ALA A 659 -46.28 -6.24 20.36
N GLU A 660 -45.24 -5.54 20.84
CA GLU A 660 -45.28 -4.16 21.33
C GLU A 660 -46.36 -3.97 22.45
N THR A 661 -46.42 -4.90 23.39
CA THR A 661 -47.41 -4.87 24.49
C THR A 661 -46.73 -4.89 25.86
N VAL A 662 -47.42 -4.32 26.86
CA VAL A 662 -46.99 -4.27 28.25
C VAL A 662 -48.06 -4.85 29.18
N ASP A 663 -47.66 -5.61 30.19
CA ASP A 663 -48.44 -5.99 31.35
C ASP A 663 -47.62 -5.76 32.61
N GLY A 664 -48.04 -4.78 33.44
CA GLY A 664 -47.25 -4.39 34.58
C GLY A 664 -48.06 -3.71 35.70
N GLU A 665 -47.37 -3.47 36.80
CA GLU A 665 -47.89 -2.84 37.98
C GLU A 665 -47.04 -1.59 38.36
N LEU A 666 -47.69 -0.48 38.58
CA LEU A 666 -47.09 0.78 39.11
C LEU A 666 -47.58 1.04 40.53
N VAL A 667 -46.68 1.02 41.50
CA VAL A 667 -46.94 1.39 42.88
C VAL A 667 -46.49 2.83 43.10
N VAL A 668 -47.41 3.66 43.56
CA VAL A 668 -47.15 5.09 43.84
C VAL A 668 -47.33 5.33 45.34
N THR A 669 -46.26 5.75 46.03
CA THR A 669 -46.29 6.07 47.47
C THR A 669 -46.00 7.57 47.62
N LEU A 670 -46.96 8.29 48.19
CA LEU A 670 -46.84 9.74 48.36
C LEU A 670 -46.49 10.11 49.84
N PRO A 671 -45.71 11.17 50.06
CA PRO A 671 -45.45 11.63 51.42
C PRO A 671 -46.74 12.17 52.04
N LEU A 672 -46.98 11.80 53.28
CA LEU A 672 -48.14 12.25 54.04
C LEU A 672 -48.02 13.74 54.33
N VAL A 673 -48.81 14.56 53.63
CA VAL A 673 -48.97 15.99 53.94
C VAL A 673 -50.35 16.14 54.62
N GLU A 674 -50.37 16.75 55.80
CA GLU A 674 -51.50 16.77 56.75
C GLU A 674 -52.85 17.37 56.27
N ASN A 675 -52.97 17.80 54.99
CA ASN A 675 -54.18 18.48 54.51
C ASN A 675 -54.73 18.05 53.14
N ILE A 676 -54.37 16.96 52.58
CA ILE A 676 -54.90 16.49 51.26
C ILE A 676 -55.62 15.15 51.43
N PRO A 677 -56.85 14.99 50.90
CA PRO A 677 -57.51 13.69 50.78
C PRO A 677 -56.74 12.86 49.73
N TRP A 678 -55.61 12.35 50.13
CA TRP A 678 -54.65 11.61 49.24
C TRP A 678 -55.27 10.39 48.55
N VAL A 679 -56.25 9.73 49.17
CA VAL A 679 -56.95 8.62 48.51
C VAL A 679 -57.79 9.09 47.34
N ALA A 680 -58.40 10.27 47.39
CA ALA A 680 -59.09 10.85 46.23
C ALA A 680 -58.15 11.32 45.14
N ALA A 681 -56.92 11.75 45.49
CA ALA A 681 -55.89 12.12 44.56
C ALA A 681 -55.34 10.87 43.84
N LEU A 682 -55.07 9.77 44.54
CA LEU A 682 -54.61 8.50 43.95
C LEU A 682 -55.67 7.84 43.08
N ALA A 683 -56.98 7.92 43.44
CA ALA A 683 -58.05 7.32 42.65
C ALA A 683 -58.42 8.05 41.36
N GLY A 684 -57.69 9.15 41.01
CA GLY A 684 -57.73 9.79 39.67
C GLY A 684 -59.09 10.19 39.15
N GLY A 685 -59.95 10.79 40.00
CA GLY A 685 -61.17 11.40 39.50
C GLY A 685 -62.37 10.46 39.26
N LEU A 686 -62.46 9.34 39.92
CA LEU A 686 -63.75 8.61 40.01
C LEU A 686 -64.83 9.57 40.58
N PRO A 687 -66.09 9.51 40.05
CA PRO A 687 -67.14 10.45 40.52
C PRO A 687 -67.39 10.27 42.05
N ILE A 688 -66.87 11.24 42.77
CA ILE A 688 -66.69 11.25 44.25
C ILE A 688 -68.03 11.35 45.01
N ALA A 689 -69.18 11.17 44.40
CA ALA A 689 -70.42 11.42 45.05
C ALA A 689 -70.93 10.33 46.03
N ALA A 690 -70.39 9.10 45.98
CA ALA A 690 -70.88 8.05 46.87
C ALA A 690 -69.81 7.25 47.64
N GLY A 691 -68.51 7.31 47.24
CA GLY A 691 -67.45 6.47 47.81
C GLY A 691 -66.68 7.06 48.97
N THR A 692 -66.52 8.38 49.01
CA THR A 692 -65.68 9.09 49.99
C THR A 692 -66.19 8.99 51.42
N TYR A 693 -67.50 8.91 51.66
CA TYR A 693 -68.06 8.81 53.01
C TYR A 693 -67.90 7.40 53.59
N LEU A 694 -67.90 6.36 52.76
CA LEU A 694 -67.68 4.97 53.21
C LEU A 694 -66.20 4.69 53.42
N MET A 695 -65.31 5.26 52.59
CA MET A 695 -63.87 5.05 52.70
C MET A 695 -63.28 5.73 53.93
N SER A 696 -63.71 6.97 54.27
CA SER A 696 -63.24 7.67 55.46
C SER A 696 -63.55 6.98 56.77
N LYS A 697 -64.68 6.27 56.85
CA LYS A 697 -65.15 5.60 58.09
C LYS A 697 -64.58 4.20 58.28
N VAL A 698 -64.18 3.53 57.22
CA VAL A 698 -63.54 2.20 57.25
C VAL A 698 -62.03 2.30 57.51
N PHE A 699 -61.39 3.43 57.12
CA PHE A 699 -59.93 3.57 57.17
C PHE A 699 -59.45 4.55 58.23
N GLU A 700 -60.33 5.10 59.13
CA GLU A 700 -60.01 6.12 60.14
C GLU A 700 -58.89 5.66 61.11
N ASP A 701 -58.80 4.34 61.40
CA ASP A 701 -57.78 3.75 62.26
C ASP A 701 -56.54 3.25 61.49
N GLN A 702 -56.57 3.13 60.15
CA GLN A 702 -55.49 2.62 59.29
C GLN A 702 -54.84 3.70 58.41
N VAL A 703 -55.41 4.91 58.36
CA VAL A 703 -54.96 6.04 57.55
C VAL A 703 -53.50 6.45 57.81
N ASN A 704 -52.99 6.15 59.02
CA ASN A 704 -51.60 6.45 59.39
C ASN A 704 -50.55 5.43 58.82
N GLN A 705 -50.98 4.37 58.12
CA GLN A 705 -50.08 3.33 57.58
C GLN A 705 -50.20 3.11 56.07
N LEU A 706 -51.18 3.72 55.40
CA LEU A 706 -51.47 3.51 53.99
C LEU A 706 -51.18 4.78 53.17
N SER A 707 -50.10 4.80 52.47
CA SER A 707 -49.67 5.92 51.60
C SER A 707 -49.47 5.54 50.15
N SER A 708 -49.84 4.33 49.77
CA SER A 708 -49.50 3.79 48.45
C SER A 708 -50.73 3.37 47.65
N GLY A 709 -50.80 3.72 46.38
CA GLY A 709 -51.75 3.23 45.37
C GLY A 709 -51.12 2.32 44.37
N VAL A 710 -51.82 1.28 43.95
CA VAL A 710 -51.43 0.29 42.95
C VAL A 710 -52.22 0.52 41.67
N TYR A 711 -51.55 0.64 40.56
CA TYR A 711 -52.10 0.83 39.21
C TYR A 711 -51.65 -0.33 38.31
N SER A 712 -52.57 -0.90 37.53
CA SER A 712 -52.20 -1.77 36.42
C SER A 712 -51.85 -0.92 35.20
N VAL A 713 -50.83 -1.39 34.45
CA VAL A 713 -50.35 -0.76 33.21
C VAL A 713 -50.39 -1.83 32.14
N ARG A 714 -51.39 -1.78 31.23
CA ARG A 714 -51.63 -2.82 30.26
C ARG A 714 -51.89 -2.31 28.86
N GLY A 715 -51.58 -3.13 27.81
CA GLY A 715 -51.95 -2.86 26.44
C GLY A 715 -50.76 -2.47 25.57
N ASP A 716 -51.02 -1.63 24.59
CA ASP A 716 -50.01 -1.18 23.61
C ASP A 716 -48.94 -0.30 24.26
N LEU A 717 -47.67 -0.50 23.86
CA LEU A 717 -46.50 0.26 24.36
C LEU A 717 -46.61 1.76 24.12
N GLU A 718 -47.20 2.19 23.01
CA GLU A 718 -47.35 3.61 22.69
C GLU A 718 -48.43 4.26 23.54
N SER A 719 -49.46 3.52 23.89
CA SER A 719 -50.61 4.03 24.59
C SER A 719 -51.15 3.07 25.67
N PRO A 720 -50.35 2.70 26.68
CA PRO A 720 -50.79 1.75 27.70
C PRO A 720 -51.95 2.37 28.52
N GLU A 721 -52.90 1.53 28.84
CA GLU A 721 -53.97 1.87 29.76
C GLU A 721 -53.45 1.76 31.19
N VAL A 722 -53.68 2.81 32.00
CA VAL A 722 -53.26 2.88 33.41
C VAL A 722 -54.52 2.98 34.27
N VAL A 723 -54.79 1.93 35.04
CA VAL A 723 -56.03 1.84 35.86
C VAL A 723 -55.67 1.65 37.32
N PHE A 724 -56.29 2.44 38.20
CA PHE A 724 -56.18 2.27 39.66
C PHE A 724 -56.85 0.95 40.09
N GLU A 725 -56.14 0.07 40.77
CA GLU A 725 -56.65 -1.21 41.23
C GLU A 725 -56.95 -1.25 42.71
N ARG A 726 -56.00 -0.83 43.54
CA ARG A 726 -56.14 -0.96 44.99
C ARG A 726 -55.20 -0.01 45.76
N VAL A 727 -55.44 0.14 47.03
CA VAL A 727 -54.49 0.72 48.00
C VAL A 727 -53.54 -0.42 48.45
N PHE A 728 -52.27 -0.17 48.46
CA PHE A 728 -51.24 -1.15 48.86
C PHE A 728 -51.19 -1.27 50.37
N ASP A 729 -51.37 -2.49 50.91
CA ASP A 729 -51.25 -2.84 52.32
C ASP A 729 -50.01 -3.71 52.53
N ALA A 730 -49.01 -3.21 53.25
CA ALA A 730 -47.77 -3.94 53.53
C ALA A 730 -47.97 -5.16 54.45
N SER A 731 -49.11 -5.26 55.12
CA SER A 731 -49.40 -6.37 56.06
C SER A 731 -49.80 -7.70 55.38
N SER A 732 -50.15 -7.68 54.08
CA SER A 732 -50.55 -8.87 53.34
C SER A 732 -49.40 -9.83 52.95
N ARG A 733 -48.15 -9.34 52.89
CA ARG A 733 -46.99 -10.20 52.53
C ARG A 733 -46.49 -11.12 53.66
N ALA A 734 -46.91 -10.88 54.93
CA ALA A 734 -46.47 -11.73 56.03
C ALA A 734 -47.24 -13.06 56.11
N ASN A 735 -48.42 -13.20 55.42
CA ASN A 735 -49.22 -14.40 55.46
C ASN A 735 -49.01 -15.39 54.34
N ASP A 736 -48.34 -14.98 53.24
CA ASP A 736 -48.05 -15.92 52.10
C ASP A 736 -46.71 -16.65 52.24
N SER A 737 -45.92 -16.35 53.29
CA SER A 737 -44.65 -17.05 53.58
C SER A 737 -44.74 -18.21 54.59
N GLU A 738 -45.99 -18.52 55.12
CA GLU A 738 -46.23 -19.63 56.03
C GLU A 738 -47.24 -20.64 55.49
N GLY A 739 -47.40 -20.79 54.18
CA GLY A 739 -48.25 -21.81 53.56
C GLY A 739 -47.49 -22.81 52.72
#